data_4f005690aa2bf84f7f6f42f6e049639d
#
_entry.id   4f005690aa2bf84f7f6f42f6e049639d
#
_cell.length_a   1.000
_cell.length_b   1.000
_cell.length_c   1.000
_cell.angle_alpha   90.00
_cell.angle_beta   90.00
_cell.angle_gamma   90.00
#
_symmetry.space_group_name_H-M   'P 1'
#
loop_
_entity.id
_entity.type
_entity.pdbx_description
1 polymer ?
#
loop_
_entity_poly.entity_id
_entity_poly.type
_entity_poly.pdbx_seq_one_letter_code
_entity_poly.pdbx_strand_id
1 'polypeptide(L)'
;MEPKISPIIMRAFSSLLLVLSVQFSFACGWQVSPETSRLALFKAQREGFFKLTPFYYSADYYYATNTVSGVDQEKNCLEWKKKLGNNINTEDVHVILYETDSEQFQTAFENKTLKTVFSKNTFVDALLLSKNKAFLNYILLAKMLEYNNVQDTKWESWGQIRSNYNSNQLNDNFDFEKKIKSSKDTFLKQRYAFLALRYYFYAQQKQDVVRLCNTYFASESNTILKPWALYYNALCIDNLPLQNYLLSKVFNSCEEKSFAVLQHYNWKLTNETLALAQNDEERSVILAIESLRNPAPDLKSIKEIYELSPNSLFLSFLIGREVNKLEDWIFTPQYTNDGTPSVTFSSTDWYENYAKAKEENFNKDILYLRELEYFLISIREQTSGEQKDYITAAIAQLCFIDDQVDEGKKYTNLISDKANASIQMQKNIQLALVSLKQDDLKDEKVQNQLYTYFNSVENLVETDHGLFKNLYSLYRIASSDFYKKGDVVTAGLLSMKSDIKNEGEYSAYNNPYFFSYIGYFDRNASVKDIDLLMALQQKTNKTPFEKYICSGTIAPNSNYYKDLKGTIAFRNNNLELAYETFSSMPQDFWEKNYEYKTYLNENPFTPKILQKQEERKFDYRFNKTDFIAKLIQLKKQNTASSNLQLAHAYFNVSYLGNSWMMTSYDWSSGASYTDYVYGDNTENEKKYQNGNYYNLKMAKMYYEKALKMSKNSNEKAMASLMIFECNYYNHYAELITEEEEAKNPFKAGKELVNFYSIYKSTPTFKKYNCPLLSSFIN
;
A
#
# COMPACT_ATOMS: atom_id res chain seq x y z
N MET A 1 -48.75 40.58 6.19
CA MET A 1 -48.40 40.48 4.76
C MET A 1 -47.13 39.67 4.66
N GLU A 2 -47.24 38.38 4.36
CA GLU A 2 -46.06 37.55 4.13
C GLU A 2 -45.54 37.85 2.72
N PRO A 3 -44.24 38.04 2.51
CA PRO A 3 -43.69 38.26 1.17
C PRO A 3 -43.75 36.98 0.36
N LYS A 4 -44.59 36.94 -0.67
CA LYS A 4 -44.60 35.83 -1.68
C LYS A 4 -43.32 35.91 -2.52
N ILE A 5 -42.39 35.03 -2.29
CA ILE A 5 -41.17 34.87 -3.12
C ILE A 5 -41.64 34.46 -4.54
N SER A 6 -41.17 35.20 -5.54
CA SER A 6 -41.52 34.93 -6.93
C SER A 6 -41.04 33.52 -7.35
N PRO A 7 -41.89 32.74 -8.09
CA PRO A 7 -41.51 31.43 -8.60
C PRO A 7 -40.21 31.42 -9.44
N ILE A 8 -39.88 32.55 -10.05
CA ILE A 8 -38.63 32.74 -10.82
C ILE A 8 -37.42 32.76 -9.91
N ILE A 9 -37.51 33.44 -8.75
CA ILE A 9 -36.43 33.49 -7.75
C ILE A 9 -36.22 32.10 -7.13
N MET A 10 -37.30 31.36 -6.88
CA MET A 10 -37.22 29.99 -6.35
C MET A 10 -36.58 29.01 -7.33
N ARG A 11 -36.89 29.14 -8.63
CA ARG A 11 -36.24 28.33 -9.69
C ARG A 11 -34.78 28.70 -9.87
N ALA A 12 -34.43 29.97 -9.85
CA ALA A 12 -33.03 30.42 -9.90
C ALA A 12 -32.21 29.94 -8.69
N PHE A 13 -32.82 29.94 -7.50
CA PHE A 13 -32.18 29.45 -6.27
C PHE A 13 -32.03 27.91 -6.28
N SER A 14 -33.02 27.20 -6.79
CA SER A 14 -32.95 25.73 -6.97
C SER A 14 -31.89 25.33 -8.01
N SER A 15 -31.80 26.08 -9.12
CA SER A 15 -30.77 25.86 -10.13
C SER A 15 -29.35 26.18 -9.61
N LEU A 16 -29.21 27.23 -8.80
CA LEU A 16 -27.95 27.59 -8.16
C LEU A 16 -27.51 26.55 -7.10
N LEU A 17 -28.47 26.01 -6.33
CA LEU A 17 -28.24 24.92 -5.38
C LEU A 17 -27.87 23.60 -6.10
N LEU A 18 -28.44 23.31 -7.25
CA LEU A 18 -28.08 22.15 -8.08
C LEU A 18 -26.66 22.29 -8.66
N VAL A 19 -26.30 23.49 -9.15
CA VAL A 19 -24.94 23.77 -9.66
C VAL A 19 -23.91 23.72 -8.53
N LEU A 20 -24.24 24.21 -7.33
CA LEU A 20 -23.37 24.13 -6.16
C LEU A 20 -23.23 22.70 -5.62
N SER A 21 -24.26 21.85 -5.74
CA SER A 21 -24.19 20.45 -5.31
C SER A 21 -23.37 19.57 -6.27
N VAL A 22 -23.28 19.93 -7.54
CA VAL A 22 -22.45 19.21 -8.54
C VAL A 22 -20.96 19.52 -8.36
N GLN A 23 -20.58 20.63 -7.76
CA GLN A 23 -19.18 20.98 -7.52
C GLN A 23 -18.54 20.27 -6.30
N PHE A 24 -19.29 19.56 -5.46
CA PHE A 24 -18.77 18.89 -4.27
C PHE A 24 -18.84 17.37 -4.28
N SER A 25 -19.21 16.76 -5.39
CA SER A 25 -19.06 15.31 -5.54
C SER A 25 -17.72 14.96 -6.19
N PHE A 26 -16.62 15.34 -5.55
CA PHE A 26 -15.42 14.53 -5.64
C PHE A 26 -15.72 13.25 -4.86
N ALA A 27 -16.23 12.24 -5.55
CA ALA A 27 -16.07 10.89 -5.08
C ALA A 27 -14.55 10.65 -5.04
N CYS A 28 -13.93 10.83 -3.87
CA CYS A 28 -12.60 10.30 -3.61
C CYS A 28 -12.75 8.77 -3.74
N GLY A 29 -12.53 8.24 -4.93
CA GLY A 29 -12.22 6.84 -5.10
C GLY A 29 -11.01 6.56 -4.19
N TRP A 30 -10.98 5.40 -3.55
CA TRP A 30 -9.81 4.94 -2.80
C TRP A 30 -8.63 4.89 -3.77
N GLN A 31 -7.79 5.90 -3.73
CA GLN A 31 -6.55 5.89 -4.48
C GLN A 31 -5.58 5.04 -3.68
N VAL A 32 -5.07 3.98 -4.29
CA VAL A 32 -4.03 3.16 -3.68
C VAL A 32 -2.85 4.07 -3.36
N SER A 33 -2.37 4.02 -2.11
CA SER A 33 -1.22 4.80 -1.69
C SER A 33 -0.01 4.48 -2.57
N PRO A 34 0.75 5.48 -3.05
CA PRO A 34 1.98 5.24 -3.81
C PRO A 34 2.96 4.32 -3.07
N GLU A 35 3.00 4.38 -1.73
CA GLU A 35 3.82 3.48 -0.91
C GLU A 35 3.41 2.02 -1.08
N THR A 36 2.15 1.72 -1.33
CA THR A 36 1.67 0.34 -1.54
C THR A 36 2.26 -0.29 -2.81
N SER A 37 2.31 0.45 -3.91
CA SER A 37 2.81 -0.04 -5.20
C SER A 37 4.31 0.08 -5.37
N ARG A 38 4.97 0.94 -4.59
CA ARG A 38 6.40 1.21 -4.68
C ARG A 38 7.23 -0.06 -4.54
N LEU A 39 8.22 -0.24 -5.40
CA LEU A 39 9.25 -1.26 -5.24
C LEU A 39 10.41 -0.71 -4.40
N ALA A 40 10.88 -1.50 -3.46
CA ALA A 40 12.02 -1.18 -2.61
C ALA A 40 12.83 -2.44 -2.35
N LEU A 41 14.06 -2.46 -2.80
CA LEU A 41 14.97 -3.60 -2.64
C LEU A 41 16.17 -3.25 -1.74
N PHE A 42 16.62 -2.00 -1.76
CA PHE A 42 17.77 -1.58 -0.97
C PHE A 42 17.39 -1.36 0.50
N LYS A 43 17.83 -2.26 1.35
CA LYS A 43 17.59 -2.25 2.80
C LYS A 43 18.87 -2.54 3.62
N ALA A 44 20.03 -2.44 2.98
CA ALA A 44 21.30 -2.56 3.72
C ALA A 44 21.35 -1.58 4.89
N GLN A 45 21.87 -2.03 6.03
CA GLN A 45 21.98 -1.23 7.25
C GLN A 45 23.40 -1.30 7.80
N ARG A 46 23.87 -0.17 8.32
CA ARG A 46 25.04 -0.11 9.18
C ARG A 46 24.64 -0.20 10.65
N GLU A 47 25.58 -0.59 11.48
CA GLU A 47 25.36 -0.56 12.93
C GLU A 47 24.90 0.84 13.38
N GLY A 48 23.82 0.88 14.14
CA GLY A 48 23.20 2.14 14.62
C GLY A 48 22.07 2.70 13.75
N PHE A 49 21.76 2.15 12.57
CA PHE A 49 20.65 2.61 11.73
C PHE A 49 19.28 2.44 12.40
N PHE A 50 19.14 1.55 13.37
CA PHE A 50 17.92 1.40 14.14
C PHE A 50 17.41 2.74 14.73
N LYS A 51 18.34 3.67 15.06
CA LYS A 51 17.99 5.02 15.54
C LYS A 51 17.31 5.88 14.49
N LEU A 52 17.45 5.54 13.21
CA LEU A 52 16.95 6.30 12.07
C LEU A 52 15.75 5.63 11.41
N THR A 53 15.22 4.55 11.99
CA THR A 53 14.06 3.80 11.46
C THR A 53 12.87 4.70 11.09
N PRO A 54 12.46 5.71 11.89
CA PRO A 54 11.34 6.59 11.52
C PRO A 54 11.58 7.42 10.26
N PHE A 55 12.81 7.48 9.76
CA PHE A 55 13.20 8.35 8.65
C PHE A 55 13.53 7.61 7.36
N TYR A 56 13.27 6.30 7.28
CA TYR A 56 13.34 5.59 6.02
C TYR A 56 12.45 6.26 4.97
N TYR A 57 12.88 6.19 3.71
CA TYR A 57 12.13 6.78 2.62
C TYR A 57 10.74 6.15 2.50
N SER A 58 9.74 6.98 2.26
CA SER A 58 8.37 6.62 1.92
C SER A 58 7.87 7.51 0.81
N ALA A 59 7.18 6.93 -0.16
CA ALA A 59 6.60 7.68 -1.27
C ALA A 59 5.45 8.60 -0.86
N ASP A 60 4.77 8.32 0.26
CA ASP A 60 3.63 9.12 0.74
C ASP A 60 4.06 10.41 1.46
N TYR A 61 5.11 10.30 2.31
CA TYR A 61 5.50 11.37 3.22
C TYR A 61 7.01 11.65 3.21
N TYR A 62 7.75 11.04 2.30
CA TYR A 62 9.20 11.12 2.17
C TYR A 62 10.00 10.53 3.35
N TYR A 63 9.34 10.19 4.44
CA TYR A 63 9.87 9.41 5.57
C TYR A 63 8.73 8.59 6.20
N ALA A 64 9.08 7.50 6.84
CA ALA A 64 8.11 6.67 7.54
C ALA A 64 7.51 7.46 8.71
N THR A 65 6.19 7.59 8.74
CA THR A 65 5.48 8.29 9.83
C THR A 65 5.26 7.42 11.05
N ASN A 66 5.53 6.13 10.95
CA ASN A 66 5.41 5.20 12.06
C ASN A 66 6.51 5.49 13.08
N THR A 67 6.17 6.32 14.05
CA THR A 67 7.00 6.45 15.24
C THR A 67 7.14 5.07 15.87
N VAL A 68 8.37 4.68 16.20
CA VAL A 68 8.59 3.55 17.08
C VAL A 68 8.01 3.94 18.44
N SER A 69 6.73 3.61 18.66
CA SER A 69 6.06 3.89 19.93
C SER A 69 6.73 3.04 21.02
N GLY A 70 6.99 3.66 22.16
CA GLY A 70 7.46 2.92 23.34
C GLY A 70 8.96 2.85 23.56
N VAL A 71 9.81 3.33 22.64
CA VAL A 71 11.29 3.31 22.86
C VAL A 71 11.70 4.13 24.09
N ASP A 72 11.07 5.26 24.35
CA ASP A 72 11.29 6.04 25.56
C ASP A 72 10.82 5.30 26.81
N GLN A 73 9.72 4.57 26.72
CA GLN A 73 9.19 3.74 27.79
C GLN A 73 10.15 2.58 28.11
N GLU A 74 10.61 1.88 27.08
CA GLU A 74 11.57 0.78 27.24
C GLU A 74 12.88 1.25 27.90
N LYS A 75 13.48 2.33 27.39
CA LYS A 75 14.70 2.92 27.98
C LYS A 75 14.48 3.34 29.42
N ASN A 76 13.32 3.89 29.74
CA ASN A 76 12.96 4.24 31.10
C ASN A 76 12.85 3.01 32.01
N CYS A 77 12.19 1.94 31.54
CA CYS A 77 12.09 0.69 32.27
C CYS A 77 13.45 0.05 32.54
N LEU A 78 14.33 0.07 31.54
CA LEU A 78 15.71 -0.44 31.68
C LEU A 78 16.53 0.37 32.69
N GLU A 79 16.37 1.70 32.73
CA GLU A 79 17.07 2.55 33.71
C GLU A 79 16.59 2.29 35.13
N TRP A 80 15.28 2.07 35.34
CA TRP A 80 14.71 1.65 36.61
C TRP A 80 15.21 0.26 37.05
N LYS A 81 15.21 -0.73 36.15
CA LYS A 81 15.75 -2.05 36.39
C LYS A 81 17.22 -1.99 36.85
N LYS A 82 18.05 -1.25 36.09
CA LYS A 82 19.47 -1.04 36.42
C LYS A 82 19.64 -0.42 37.80
N LYS A 83 18.73 0.49 38.20
CA LYS A 83 18.82 1.19 39.50
C LYS A 83 18.41 0.31 40.68
N LEU A 84 17.36 -0.46 40.57
CA LEU A 84 16.77 -1.19 41.71
C LEU A 84 17.23 -2.64 41.79
N GLY A 85 17.68 -3.24 40.69
CA GLY A 85 18.28 -4.59 40.68
C GLY A 85 17.92 -5.39 39.42
N ASN A 86 18.84 -6.26 38.99
CA ASN A 86 18.74 -7.06 37.79
C ASN A 86 17.63 -8.15 37.84
N ASN A 87 17.17 -8.49 39.03
CA ASN A 87 16.06 -9.44 39.23
C ASN A 87 14.68 -8.86 38.94
N ILE A 88 14.58 -7.58 38.58
CA ILE A 88 13.31 -6.92 38.19
C ILE A 88 13.08 -7.22 36.73
N ASN A 89 11.84 -7.64 36.40
CA ASN A 89 11.40 -7.77 35.03
C ASN A 89 11.05 -6.38 34.46
N THR A 90 11.54 -6.05 33.25
CA THR A 90 11.24 -4.79 32.60
C THR A 90 9.76 -4.64 32.28
N GLU A 91 9.06 -5.73 31.96
CA GLU A 91 7.61 -5.75 31.76
C GLU A 91 6.85 -5.31 33.02
N ASP A 92 7.28 -5.80 34.19
CA ASP A 92 6.68 -5.40 35.47
C ASP A 92 6.86 -3.90 35.75
N VAL A 93 7.99 -3.32 35.33
CA VAL A 93 8.20 -1.87 35.39
C VAL A 93 7.26 -1.13 34.44
N HIS A 94 7.13 -1.64 33.21
CA HIS A 94 6.25 -1.05 32.17
C HIS A 94 4.80 -1.03 32.64
N VAL A 95 4.29 -2.14 33.13
CA VAL A 95 2.92 -2.26 33.67
C VAL A 95 2.65 -1.18 34.71
N ILE A 96 3.56 -0.97 35.68
CA ILE A 96 3.32 0.02 36.74
C ILE A 96 3.44 1.46 36.21
N LEU A 97 4.44 1.74 35.36
CA LEU A 97 4.70 3.11 34.92
C LEU A 97 3.71 3.59 33.85
N TYR A 98 3.23 2.69 32.96
CA TYR A 98 2.54 3.11 31.74
C TYR A 98 1.14 2.50 31.56
N GLU A 99 0.87 1.31 32.07
CA GLU A 99 -0.42 0.65 31.93
C GLU A 99 -1.33 0.81 33.14
N THR A 100 -0.75 0.90 34.34
CA THR A 100 -1.54 1.05 35.57
C THR A 100 -2.12 2.47 35.66
N ASP A 101 -3.42 2.55 35.86
CA ASP A 101 -4.12 3.79 36.10
C ASP A 101 -3.62 4.50 37.38
N SER A 102 -3.56 5.83 37.35
CA SER A 102 -3.11 6.66 38.44
C SER A 102 -3.95 6.47 39.71
N GLU A 103 -5.27 6.43 39.60
CA GLU A 103 -6.22 6.26 40.70
C GLU A 103 -6.10 4.86 41.32
N GLN A 104 -5.95 3.83 40.46
CA GLN A 104 -5.74 2.45 40.92
C GLN A 104 -4.46 2.34 41.76
N PHE A 105 -3.35 2.93 41.29
CA PHE A 105 -2.10 2.87 42.02
C PHE A 105 -2.17 3.63 43.36
N GLN A 106 -2.74 4.83 43.37
CA GLN A 106 -2.91 5.64 44.58
C GLN A 106 -3.80 4.92 45.60
N THR A 107 -4.96 4.42 45.18
CA THR A 107 -5.89 3.67 46.06
C THR A 107 -5.21 2.43 46.66
N ALA A 108 -4.46 1.67 45.86
CA ALA A 108 -3.73 0.52 46.33
C ALA A 108 -2.61 0.90 47.33
N PHE A 109 -1.97 2.07 47.14
CA PHE A 109 -0.97 2.59 48.05
C PHE A 109 -1.60 3.00 49.40
N GLU A 110 -2.68 3.80 49.36
CA GLU A 110 -3.38 4.31 50.56
C GLU A 110 -3.94 3.15 51.43
N ASN A 111 -4.56 2.17 50.75
CA ASN A 111 -5.11 0.97 51.41
C ASN A 111 -4.03 -0.06 51.81
N LYS A 112 -2.75 0.17 51.53
CA LYS A 112 -1.63 -0.75 51.77
C LYS A 112 -1.79 -2.11 51.07
N THR A 113 -2.46 -2.14 49.93
CA THR A 113 -2.78 -3.35 49.17
C THR A 113 -1.91 -3.51 47.90
N LEU A 114 -0.88 -2.68 47.68
CA LEU A 114 -0.03 -2.74 46.49
C LEU A 114 0.46 -4.17 46.19
N LYS A 115 0.91 -4.93 47.20
CA LYS A 115 1.38 -6.30 47.01
C LYS A 115 0.30 -7.28 46.59
N THR A 116 -0.94 -7.02 47.00
CA THR A 116 -2.10 -7.89 46.71
C THR A 116 -2.66 -7.56 45.31
N VAL A 117 -2.79 -6.25 45.01
CA VAL A 117 -3.31 -5.75 43.71
C VAL A 117 -2.35 -6.09 42.58
N PHE A 118 -1.04 -5.90 42.78
CA PHE A 118 0.01 -6.20 41.82
C PHE A 118 0.78 -7.47 42.22
N SER A 119 0.06 -8.56 42.46
CA SER A 119 0.66 -9.82 42.86
C SER A 119 1.63 -10.35 41.80
N LYS A 120 2.82 -10.80 42.22
CA LYS A 120 3.91 -11.27 41.38
C LYS A 120 4.64 -10.17 40.55
N ASN A 121 4.31 -8.89 40.71
CA ASN A 121 5.04 -7.81 40.05
C ASN A 121 6.36 -7.56 40.78
N THR A 122 7.48 -7.88 40.13
CA THR A 122 8.83 -7.79 40.71
C THR A 122 9.25 -6.35 41.00
N PHE A 123 8.74 -5.38 40.28
CA PHE A 123 9.03 -3.97 40.51
C PHE A 123 8.33 -3.45 41.78
N VAL A 124 7.05 -3.80 41.97
CA VAL A 124 6.32 -3.47 43.20
C VAL A 124 6.98 -4.12 44.43
N ASP A 125 7.37 -5.40 44.33
CA ASP A 125 8.07 -6.09 45.40
C ASP A 125 9.39 -5.36 45.77
N ALA A 126 10.13 -4.88 44.77
CA ALA A 126 11.33 -4.09 45.01
C ALA A 126 11.03 -2.72 45.66
N LEU A 127 9.97 -2.02 45.23
CA LEU A 127 9.58 -0.73 45.78
C LEU A 127 9.12 -0.81 47.25
N LEU A 128 8.52 -1.93 47.64
CA LEU A 128 8.04 -2.15 49.00
C LEU A 128 9.17 -2.45 50.02
N LEU A 129 10.39 -2.72 49.56
CA LEU A 129 11.51 -2.88 50.47
C LEU A 129 11.78 -1.57 51.25
N SER A 130 12.02 -1.67 52.54
CA SER A 130 12.25 -0.50 53.43
C SER A 130 13.31 0.48 52.91
N LYS A 131 14.41 -0.07 52.33
CA LYS A 131 15.48 0.72 51.72
C LYS A 131 15.05 1.51 50.48
N ASN A 132 13.96 1.12 49.84
CA ASN A 132 13.46 1.70 48.58
C ASN A 132 12.25 2.63 48.76
N LYS A 133 11.87 2.96 50.01
CA LYS A 133 10.73 3.84 50.31
C LYS A 133 10.76 5.19 49.58
N ALA A 134 11.96 5.74 49.37
CA ALA A 134 12.12 6.98 48.61
C ALA A 134 11.73 6.85 47.13
N PHE A 135 12.00 5.70 46.50
CA PHE A 135 11.61 5.38 45.13
C PHE A 135 10.10 5.19 45.01
N LEU A 136 9.48 4.49 45.95
CA LEU A 136 8.02 4.33 46.01
C LEU A 136 7.32 5.68 46.11
N ASN A 137 7.80 6.58 47.00
CA ASN A 137 7.25 7.94 47.13
C ASN A 137 7.41 8.77 45.85
N TYR A 138 8.49 8.56 45.09
CA TYR A 138 8.67 9.20 43.77
C TYR A 138 7.64 8.68 42.77
N ILE A 139 7.45 7.35 42.66
CA ILE A 139 6.49 6.74 41.75
C ILE A 139 5.07 7.24 42.08
N LEU A 140 4.69 7.24 43.35
CA LEU A 140 3.39 7.77 43.78
C LEU A 140 3.19 9.22 43.30
N LEU A 141 4.18 10.09 43.52
CA LEU A 141 4.10 11.47 43.03
C LEU A 141 4.01 11.56 41.51
N ALA A 142 4.82 10.75 40.81
CA ALA A 142 4.77 10.74 39.32
C ALA A 142 3.39 10.33 38.81
N LYS A 143 2.78 9.33 39.44
CA LYS A 143 1.40 8.89 39.15
C LYS A 143 0.35 9.96 39.47
N MET A 144 0.48 10.65 40.59
CA MET A 144 -0.42 11.75 40.94
C MET A 144 -0.39 12.90 39.92
N LEU A 145 0.80 13.21 39.37
CA LEU A 145 0.96 14.28 38.39
C LEU A 145 0.59 13.83 36.96
N GLU A 146 0.56 12.54 36.68
CA GLU A 146 0.14 11.98 35.41
C GLU A 146 -1.35 12.29 35.13
N TYR A 147 -2.20 12.11 36.12
CA TYR A 147 -3.63 12.42 36.00
C TYR A 147 -3.92 13.89 35.61
N ASN A 148 -3.10 14.82 36.08
CA ASN A 148 -3.24 16.23 35.75
C ASN A 148 -2.70 16.60 34.37
N ASN A 149 -1.98 15.70 33.72
CA ASN A 149 -1.34 15.96 32.42
C ASN A 149 -2.09 15.34 31.23
N VAL A 150 -3.14 14.54 31.46
CA VAL A 150 -3.86 13.77 30.43
C VAL A 150 -5.35 14.15 30.42
N GLN A 151 -5.67 15.43 30.33
CA GLN A 151 -7.04 15.80 29.97
C GLN A 151 -7.10 16.15 28.48
N ASP A 152 -7.83 15.29 27.74
CA ASP A 152 -8.34 15.47 26.39
C ASP A 152 -7.33 15.80 25.30
N THR A 153 -6.59 14.81 24.83
CA THR A 153 -6.14 14.77 23.44
C THR A 153 -7.31 14.35 22.55
N LYS A 154 -8.21 15.27 22.23
CA LYS A 154 -9.05 15.09 21.05
C LYS A 154 -8.14 15.17 19.83
N TRP A 155 -8.06 14.08 19.09
CA TRP A 155 -7.47 14.05 17.77
C TRP A 155 -8.33 14.95 16.86
N GLU A 156 -7.98 16.21 16.75
CA GLU A 156 -8.45 17.03 15.65
C GLU A 156 -7.54 16.75 14.46
N SER A 157 -8.18 16.39 13.35
CA SER A 157 -7.56 16.05 12.08
C SER A 157 -6.42 17.01 11.73
N TRP A 158 -5.26 16.43 11.31
CA TRP A 158 -4.07 17.10 10.79
C TRP A 158 -3.16 17.81 11.82
N GLY A 159 -2.62 17.05 12.75
CA GLY A 159 -1.27 17.34 13.31
C GLY A 159 -1.15 18.53 14.25
N GLN A 160 -2.20 19.09 14.77
CA GLN A 160 -2.15 20.08 15.84
C GLN A 160 -2.59 19.46 17.17
N ILE A 161 -1.61 19.08 17.98
CA ILE A 161 -1.86 18.79 19.40
C ILE A 161 -2.12 20.13 20.08
N ARG A 162 -3.37 20.52 20.17
CA ARG A 162 -3.80 21.56 21.12
C ARG A 162 -4.08 20.88 22.45
N SER A 163 -3.10 20.88 23.33
CA SER A 163 -3.34 20.60 24.74
C SER A 163 -4.19 21.76 25.31
N ASN A 164 -5.45 21.54 25.52
CA ASN A 164 -6.25 22.41 26.38
C ASN A 164 -5.80 22.18 27.83
N TYR A 165 -4.70 22.80 28.18
CA TYR A 165 -4.18 22.77 29.53
C TYR A 165 -5.04 23.68 30.41
N ASN A 166 -5.81 23.07 31.31
CA ASN A 166 -6.53 23.83 32.33
C ASN A 166 -5.57 24.09 33.51
N SER A 167 -4.81 25.17 33.42
CA SER A 167 -3.85 25.61 34.45
C SER A 167 -4.44 25.79 35.85
N ASN A 168 -5.76 25.86 35.96
CA ASN A 168 -6.48 26.13 37.21
C ASN A 168 -6.66 24.92 38.15
N GLN A 169 -6.23 23.70 37.75
CA GLN A 169 -6.29 22.50 38.61
C GLN A 169 -4.95 22.10 39.21
N LEU A 170 -3.88 22.84 38.93
CA LEU A 170 -2.61 22.61 39.57
C LEU A 170 -2.66 23.16 40.98
N ASN A 171 -2.68 22.29 41.99
CA ASN A 171 -2.51 22.69 43.39
C ASN A 171 -1.16 23.39 43.52
N ASP A 172 -1.16 24.72 43.76
CA ASP A 172 0.00 25.61 43.87
C ASP A 172 1.01 25.27 44.99
N ASN A 173 0.79 24.17 45.71
CA ASN A 173 1.52 23.83 46.94
C ASN A 173 2.55 22.72 46.79
N PHE A 174 2.94 22.33 45.54
CA PHE A 174 3.93 21.24 45.39
C PHE A 174 5.36 21.80 45.36
N ASP A 175 6.08 21.72 46.48
CA ASP A 175 7.47 22.17 46.61
C ASP A 175 8.48 21.16 46.01
N PHE A 176 8.64 21.22 44.67
CA PHE A 176 9.64 20.42 43.94
C PHE A 176 11.07 20.71 44.43
N GLU A 177 11.39 21.96 44.72
CA GLU A 177 12.72 22.36 45.17
C GLU A 177 13.12 21.65 46.48
N LYS A 178 12.20 21.55 47.41
CA LYS A 178 12.38 20.80 48.65
C LYS A 178 12.61 19.33 48.39
N LYS A 179 11.85 18.71 47.49
CA LYS A 179 12.03 17.29 47.14
C LYS A 179 13.37 17.02 46.47
N ILE A 180 13.78 17.88 45.53
CA ILE A 180 15.06 17.76 44.84
C ILE A 180 16.21 17.92 45.85
N LYS A 181 16.17 18.98 46.69
CA LYS A 181 17.24 19.25 47.65
C LYS A 181 17.35 18.17 48.77
N SER A 182 16.22 17.64 49.23
CA SER A 182 16.19 16.61 50.27
C SER A 182 16.58 15.22 49.75
N SER A 183 16.59 15.00 48.44
CA SER A 183 16.97 13.73 47.86
C SER A 183 18.49 13.52 47.93
N LYS A 184 18.93 12.48 48.67
CA LYS A 184 20.35 12.07 48.79
C LYS A 184 20.81 11.23 47.61
N ASP A 185 19.88 10.56 46.95
CA ASP A 185 20.13 9.67 45.81
C ASP A 185 20.17 10.48 44.52
N THR A 186 21.27 10.44 43.77
CA THR A 186 21.46 11.20 42.52
C THR A 186 20.41 10.83 41.44
N PHE A 187 20.06 9.55 41.31
CA PHE A 187 19.04 9.10 40.37
C PHE A 187 17.68 9.73 40.72
N LEU A 188 17.25 9.66 41.97
CA LEU A 188 16.00 10.29 42.40
C LEU A 188 16.05 11.82 42.27
N LYS A 189 17.16 12.45 42.56
CA LYS A 189 17.34 13.88 42.39
C LYS A 189 17.08 14.32 40.94
N GLN A 190 17.68 13.60 39.99
CA GLN A 190 17.45 13.85 38.55
C GLN A 190 16.02 13.57 38.14
N ARG A 191 15.41 12.48 38.65
CA ARG A 191 14.00 12.15 38.37
C ARG A 191 13.04 13.23 38.89
N TYR A 192 13.22 13.72 40.10
CA TYR A 192 12.42 14.84 40.63
C TYR A 192 12.63 16.14 39.83
N ALA A 193 13.88 16.44 39.43
CA ALA A 193 14.18 17.59 38.62
C ALA A 193 13.52 17.51 37.24
N PHE A 194 13.52 16.34 36.62
CA PHE A 194 12.85 16.15 35.32
C PHE A 194 11.32 16.21 35.44
N LEU A 195 10.75 15.64 36.49
CA LEU A 195 9.33 15.71 36.77
C LEU A 195 8.88 17.17 36.96
N ALA A 196 9.64 17.96 37.73
CA ALA A 196 9.43 19.39 37.91
C ALA A 196 9.57 20.16 36.58
N LEU A 197 10.57 19.83 35.77
CA LEU A 197 10.82 20.45 34.46
C LEU A 197 9.62 20.23 33.53
N ARG A 198 9.09 19.01 33.44
CA ARG A 198 7.88 18.73 32.66
C ARG A 198 6.66 19.49 33.20
N TYR A 199 6.49 19.48 34.50
CA TYR A 199 5.40 20.24 35.16
C TYR A 199 5.45 21.73 34.77
N TYR A 200 6.60 22.39 34.90
CA TYR A 200 6.76 23.78 34.53
C TYR A 200 6.63 24.02 33.02
N PHE A 201 7.08 23.10 32.21
CA PHE A 201 6.88 23.18 30.76
C PHE A 201 5.39 23.25 30.38
N TYR A 202 4.61 22.33 30.90
CA TYR A 202 3.17 22.33 30.66
C TYR A 202 2.42 23.50 31.32
N ALA A 203 2.94 24.00 32.43
CA ALA A 203 2.46 25.23 33.08
C ALA A 203 2.93 26.52 32.36
N GLN A 204 3.62 26.41 31.21
CA GLN A 204 4.15 27.56 30.45
C GLN A 204 5.17 28.42 31.21
N GLN A 205 5.78 27.90 32.25
CA GLN A 205 6.82 28.55 33.05
C GLN A 205 8.21 28.34 32.47
N LYS A 206 8.47 28.93 31.28
CA LYS A 206 9.66 28.71 30.46
C LYS A 206 10.97 28.94 31.23
N GLN A 207 11.03 29.98 32.08
CA GLN A 207 12.25 30.31 32.83
C GLN A 207 12.63 29.21 33.82
N ASP A 208 11.67 28.56 34.46
CA ASP A 208 11.93 27.46 35.38
C ASP A 208 12.41 26.19 34.65
N VAL A 209 11.90 25.91 33.44
CA VAL A 209 12.38 24.84 32.59
C VAL A 209 13.86 25.04 32.27
N VAL A 210 14.23 26.24 31.79
CA VAL A 210 15.61 26.59 31.44
C VAL A 210 16.51 26.50 32.68
N ARG A 211 16.08 27.03 33.81
CA ARG A 211 16.81 26.97 35.08
C ARG A 211 17.07 25.54 35.54
N LEU A 212 16.05 24.69 35.55
CA LEU A 212 16.18 23.30 35.97
C LEU A 212 17.08 22.49 35.02
N CYS A 213 16.94 22.72 33.71
CA CYS A 213 17.79 22.06 32.73
C CYS A 213 19.27 22.41 32.98
N ASN A 214 19.58 23.70 33.11
CA ASN A 214 20.94 24.18 33.35
C ASN A 214 21.53 23.73 34.72
N THR A 215 20.69 23.62 35.75
CA THR A 215 21.12 23.26 37.08
C THR A 215 21.39 21.75 37.24
N TYR A 216 20.54 20.90 36.63
CA TYR A 216 20.57 19.46 36.94
C TYR A 216 20.97 18.57 35.75
N PHE A 217 21.01 19.11 34.53
CA PHE A 217 21.29 18.34 33.31
C PHE A 217 22.42 18.93 32.43
N ALA A 218 23.02 20.03 32.80
CA ALA A 218 24.14 20.63 32.05
C ALA A 218 25.45 19.81 32.16
N SER A 219 25.72 19.20 33.31
CA SER A 219 26.89 18.39 33.50
C SER A 219 26.79 17.02 32.77
N GLU A 220 27.93 16.40 32.47
CA GLU A 220 27.93 15.04 31.93
C GLU A 220 27.36 14.07 32.96
N SER A 221 26.17 13.58 32.69
CA SER A 221 25.50 12.54 33.45
C SER A 221 24.99 11.47 32.48
N ASN A 222 25.27 10.22 32.82
CA ASN A 222 24.85 9.08 32.00
C ASN A 222 23.42 8.67 32.32
N THR A 223 22.46 9.58 32.07
CA THR A 223 21.01 9.35 32.23
C THR A 223 20.26 9.67 30.94
N ILE A 224 19.22 8.89 30.66
CA ILE A 224 18.31 9.15 29.55
C ILE A 224 17.60 10.50 29.67
N LEU A 225 17.49 11.05 30.87
CA LEU A 225 16.78 12.30 31.14
C LEU A 225 17.50 13.54 30.62
N LYS A 226 18.84 13.49 30.43
CA LYS A 226 19.61 14.65 29.96
C LYS A 226 19.14 15.11 28.57
N PRO A 227 19.14 14.29 27.53
CA PRO A 227 18.64 14.73 26.23
C PRO A 227 17.13 15.03 26.24
N TRP A 228 16.34 14.37 27.09
CA TRP A 228 14.93 14.71 27.25
C TRP A 228 14.73 16.09 27.86
N ALA A 229 15.49 16.45 28.87
CA ALA A 229 15.49 17.79 29.46
C ALA A 229 15.93 18.86 28.44
N LEU A 230 16.97 18.55 27.63
CA LEU A 230 17.43 19.45 26.57
C LEU A 230 16.35 19.68 25.51
N TYR A 231 15.56 18.66 25.16
CA TYR A 231 14.42 18.82 24.25
C TYR A 231 13.40 19.85 24.77
N TYR A 232 12.92 19.71 26.01
CA TYR A 232 12.00 20.67 26.60
C TYR A 232 12.62 22.05 26.77
N ASN A 233 13.89 22.12 27.12
CA ASN A 233 14.63 23.38 27.21
C ASN A 233 14.67 24.08 25.84
N ALA A 234 15.00 23.36 24.78
CA ALA A 234 15.00 23.92 23.42
C ALA A 234 13.65 24.54 23.05
N LEU A 235 12.54 23.87 23.36
CA LEU A 235 11.21 24.40 23.10
C LEU A 235 10.82 25.63 23.91
N CYS A 236 11.59 25.97 24.96
CA CYS A 236 11.40 27.18 25.78
C CYS A 236 12.26 28.37 25.32
N ILE A 237 13.13 28.18 24.33
CA ILE A 237 14.03 29.23 23.82
C ILE A 237 13.29 30.05 22.75
N ASP A 238 13.25 31.37 22.91
CA ASP A 238 12.58 32.26 21.96
C ASP A 238 13.46 32.59 20.73
N ASN A 239 14.78 32.44 20.84
CA ASN A 239 15.70 32.55 19.70
C ASN A 239 15.62 31.28 18.85
N LEU A 240 14.92 31.34 17.74
CA LEU A 240 14.63 30.19 16.89
C LEU A 240 15.88 29.50 16.29
N PRO A 241 16.93 30.20 15.82
CA PRO A 241 18.19 29.54 15.43
C PRO A 241 18.85 28.75 16.58
N LEU A 242 18.87 29.32 17.78
CA LEU A 242 19.38 28.63 18.96
C LEU A 242 18.49 27.45 19.36
N GLN A 243 17.17 27.57 19.25
CA GLN A 243 16.24 26.47 19.44
C GLN A 243 16.57 25.30 18.49
N ASN A 244 16.70 25.57 17.18
CA ASN A 244 17.08 24.59 16.17
C ASN A 244 18.42 23.94 16.50
N TYR A 245 19.41 24.71 16.88
CA TYR A 245 20.73 24.18 17.25
C TYR A 245 20.66 23.23 18.46
N LEU A 246 19.89 23.57 19.50
CA LEU A 246 19.68 22.67 20.63
C LEU A 246 18.89 21.42 20.23
N LEU A 247 17.90 21.56 19.37
CA LEU A 247 17.14 20.44 18.80
C LEU A 247 18.04 19.52 17.98
N SER A 248 19.00 20.03 17.20
CA SER A 248 19.94 19.19 16.46
C SER A 248 20.84 18.36 17.40
N LYS A 249 21.22 18.88 18.55
CA LYS A 249 21.94 18.09 19.56
C LYS A 249 21.08 16.97 20.14
N VAL A 250 19.78 17.23 20.38
CA VAL A 250 18.83 16.20 20.80
C VAL A 250 18.70 15.12 19.72
N PHE A 251 18.55 15.53 18.45
CA PHE A 251 18.43 14.62 17.32
C PHE A 251 19.62 13.66 17.21
N ASN A 252 20.83 14.17 17.37
CA ASN A 252 22.06 13.35 17.32
C ASN A 252 22.18 12.38 18.49
N SER A 253 21.69 12.72 19.68
CA SER A 253 21.94 11.98 20.92
C SER A 253 20.76 11.17 21.45
N CYS A 254 19.53 11.38 20.92
CA CYS A 254 18.29 10.88 21.50
C CYS A 254 17.33 10.37 20.44
N GLU A 255 17.41 9.08 20.16
CA GLU A 255 16.59 8.37 19.20
C GLU A 255 15.07 8.60 19.45
N GLU A 256 14.64 8.41 20.68
CA GLU A 256 13.24 8.47 21.08
C GLU A 256 12.63 9.89 21.00
N LYS A 257 13.43 10.92 20.81
CA LYS A 257 12.99 12.29 20.57
C LYS A 257 13.25 12.78 19.15
N SER A 258 13.94 12.02 18.33
CA SER A 258 14.36 12.44 16.99
C SER A 258 13.18 12.83 16.10
N PHE A 259 12.09 12.07 16.12
CA PHE A 259 10.88 12.39 15.36
C PHE A 259 10.19 13.67 15.87
N ALA A 260 10.07 13.82 17.20
CA ALA A 260 9.52 15.03 17.81
C ALA A 260 10.38 16.28 17.52
N VAL A 261 11.70 16.12 17.40
CA VAL A 261 12.59 17.20 16.97
C VAL A 261 12.18 17.71 15.58
N LEU A 262 11.92 16.82 14.62
CA LEU A 262 11.53 17.23 13.27
C LEU A 262 10.23 18.04 13.23
N GLN A 263 9.28 17.76 14.13
CA GLN A 263 8.01 18.50 14.20
C GLN A 263 8.19 19.94 14.66
N HIS A 264 9.24 20.24 15.44
CA HIS A 264 9.51 21.56 16.00
C HIS A 264 10.66 22.29 15.31
N TYR A 265 11.39 21.63 14.41
CA TYR A 265 12.53 22.21 13.70
C TYR A 265 12.08 23.18 12.62
N ASN A 266 12.61 24.41 12.63
CA ASN A 266 12.31 25.43 11.63
C ASN A 266 13.31 25.37 10.46
N TRP A 267 12.91 24.75 9.37
CA TRP A 267 13.72 24.49 8.18
C TRP A 267 14.17 25.76 7.46
N LYS A 268 13.49 26.89 7.67
CA LYS A 268 13.85 28.16 7.01
C LYS A 268 15.07 28.83 7.63
N LEU A 269 15.57 28.31 8.74
CA LEU A 269 16.65 28.89 9.55
C LEU A 269 17.91 27.99 9.55
N THR A 270 18.09 27.15 8.55
CA THR A 270 19.25 26.23 8.49
C THR A 270 20.58 26.99 8.48
N ASN A 271 20.71 28.07 7.68
CA ASN A 271 21.96 28.84 7.61
C ASN A 271 22.31 29.53 8.94
N GLU A 272 21.32 30.11 9.61
CA GLU A 272 21.49 30.73 10.92
C GLU A 272 21.80 29.67 11.99
N THR A 273 21.25 28.47 11.86
CA THR A 273 21.53 27.35 12.75
C THR A 273 22.96 26.84 12.55
N LEU A 274 23.40 26.69 11.28
CA LEU A 274 24.77 26.30 10.93
C LEU A 274 25.84 27.27 11.47
N ALA A 275 25.52 28.57 11.54
CA ALA A 275 26.41 29.55 12.12
C ALA A 275 26.66 29.36 13.63
N LEU A 276 25.78 28.63 14.33
CA LEU A 276 25.91 28.29 15.77
C LEU A 276 26.70 27.00 16.01
N ALA A 277 26.88 26.18 14.98
CA ALA A 277 27.60 24.92 15.09
C ALA A 277 29.07 25.13 15.43
N GLN A 278 29.58 24.36 16.39
CA GLN A 278 30.92 24.53 16.95
C GLN A 278 31.97 23.66 16.25
N ASN A 279 31.55 22.64 15.51
CA ASN A 279 32.43 21.71 14.80
C ASN A 279 31.71 21.10 13.59
N ASP A 280 32.47 20.35 12.79
CA ASP A 280 31.98 19.78 11.53
C ASP A 280 30.97 18.64 11.74
N GLU A 281 31.05 17.91 12.85
CA GLU A 281 30.05 16.90 13.21
C GLU A 281 28.67 17.56 13.45
N GLU A 282 28.62 18.63 14.22
CA GLU A 282 27.36 19.37 14.46
C GLU A 282 26.79 19.96 13.16
N ARG A 283 27.67 20.47 12.25
CA ARG A 283 27.23 20.95 10.93
C ARG A 283 26.65 19.83 10.09
N SER A 284 27.30 18.67 10.08
CA SER A 284 26.82 17.50 9.34
C SER A 284 25.44 17.02 9.83
N VAL A 285 25.17 17.07 11.13
CA VAL A 285 23.86 16.72 11.72
C VAL A 285 22.78 17.72 11.29
N ILE A 286 23.06 19.02 11.30
CA ILE A 286 22.11 20.06 10.88
C ILE A 286 21.73 19.86 9.40
N LEU A 287 22.70 19.62 8.53
CA LEU A 287 22.47 19.32 7.10
C LEU A 287 21.68 18.00 6.93
N ALA A 288 22.00 16.98 7.73
CA ALA A 288 21.27 15.71 7.66
C ALA A 288 19.79 15.87 8.05
N ILE A 289 19.49 16.67 9.06
CA ILE A 289 18.10 16.97 9.45
C ILE A 289 17.37 17.63 8.27
N GLU A 290 17.98 18.60 7.59
CA GLU A 290 17.38 19.24 6.41
C GLU A 290 17.11 18.24 5.29
N SER A 291 18.10 17.39 4.96
CA SER A 291 18.00 16.38 3.91
C SER A 291 16.87 15.37 4.13
N LEU A 292 16.49 15.06 5.37
CA LEU A 292 15.39 14.13 5.67
C LEU A 292 14.05 14.60 5.13
N ARG A 293 13.84 15.91 4.97
CA ARG A 293 12.60 16.47 4.41
C ARG A 293 12.68 16.76 2.92
N ASN A 294 13.83 16.60 2.31
CA ASN A 294 13.98 16.88 0.88
C ASN A 294 13.41 15.70 0.07
N PRO A 295 12.30 15.90 -0.65
CA PRO A 295 11.74 14.87 -1.53
C PRO A 295 12.49 14.77 -2.86
N ALA A 296 13.17 15.84 -3.27
CA ALA A 296 13.91 15.94 -4.52
C ALA A 296 15.31 15.27 -4.42
N PRO A 297 16.06 15.15 -5.54
CA PRO A 297 17.46 14.76 -5.53
C PRO A 297 18.30 15.61 -4.58
N ASP A 298 19.15 14.97 -3.74
CA ASP A 298 19.89 15.67 -2.68
C ASP A 298 21.39 15.33 -2.62
N LEU A 299 22.00 15.06 -3.76
CA LEU A 299 23.43 14.75 -3.85
C LEU A 299 24.32 15.90 -3.34
N LYS A 300 23.83 17.16 -3.42
CA LYS A 300 24.57 18.31 -2.92
C LYS A 300 24.80 18.20 -1.42
N SER A 301 23.77 18.00 -0.63
CA SER A 301 23.87 17.85 0.82
C SER A 301 24.73 16.64 1.21
N ILE A 302 24.59 15.53 0.48
CA ILE A 302 25.41 14.33 0.70
C ILE A 302 26.89 14.62 0.51
N LYS A 303 27.28 15.38 -0.52
CA LYS A 303 28.68 15.80 -0.75
C LYS A 303 29.19 16.71 0.37
N GLU A 304 28.39 17.68 0.79
CA GLU A 304 28.74 18.58 1.89
C GLU A 304 28.91 17.81 3.22
N ILE A 305 28.01 16.86 3.53
CA ILE A 305 28.13 16.02 4.72
C ILE A 305 29.37 15.12 4.64
N TYR A 306 29.68 14.58 3.46
CA TYR A 306 30.91 13.80 3.26
C TYR A 306 32.18 14.60 3.55
N GLU A 307 32.26 15.84 3.08
CA GLU A 307 33.39 16.73 3.31
C GLU A 307 33.57 17.06 4.81
N LEU A 308 32.46 17.25 5.54
CA LEU A 308 32.47 17.56 6.97
C LEU A 308 32.73 16.33 7.85
N SER A 309 32.11 15.20 7.53
CA SER A 309 32.15 13.98 8.34
C SER A 309 32.03 12.70 7.50
N PRO A 310 33.13 12.27 6.84
CA PRO A 310 33.11 11.13 5.90
C PRO A 310 32.59 9.82 6.50
N ASN A 311 32.75 9.62 7.80
CA ASN A 311 32.32 8.41 8.51
C ASN A 311 30.95 8.54 9.18
N SER A 312 30.23 9.64 8.98
CA SER A 312 28.94 9.90 9.58
C SER A 312 27.94 8.77 9.28
N LEU A 313 27.19 8.37 10.31
CA LEU A 313 26.07 7.44 10.15
C LEU A 313 24.97 8.04 9.26
N PHE A 314 24.75 9.34 9.40
CA PHE A 314 23.77 10.07 8.59
C PHE A 314 24.11 10.08 7.11
N LEU A 315 25.41 10.20 6.76
CA LEU A 315 25.86 10.12 5.37
C LEU A 315 25.41 8.81 4.72
N SER A 316 25.71 7.68 5.35
CA SER A 316 25.33 6.36 4.84
C SER A 316 23.81 6.20 4.78
N PHE A 317 23.08 6.69 5.77
CA PHE A 317 21.62 6.63 5.80
C PHE A 317 20.97 7.44 4.67
N LEU A 318 21.47 8.65 4.41
CA LEU A 318 20.99 9.51 3.32
C LEU A 318 21.31 8.92 1.95
N ILE A 319 22.50 8.31 1.77
CA ILE A 319 22.82 7.53 0.56
C ILE A 319 21.75 6.46 0.33
N GLY A 320 21.39 5.69 1.35
CA GLY A 320 20.34 4.68 1.23
C GLY A 320 18.99 5.25 0.84
N ARG A 321 18.63 6.41 1.37
CA ARG A 321 17.40 7.13 0.99
C ARG A 321 17.40 7.55 -0.48
N GLU A 322 18.54 8.05 -1.01
CA GLU A 322 18.64 8.40 -2.43
C GLU A 322 18.54 7.16 -3.33
N VAL A 323 19.12 6.03 -2.93
CA VAL A 323 18.92 4.76 -3.65
C VAL A 323 17.45 4.37 -3.65
N ASN A 324 16.74 4.48 -2.51
CA ASN A 324 15.31 4.16 -2.43
C ASN A 324 14.43 5.11 -3.26
N LYS A 325 14.78 6.42 -3.35
CA LYS A 325 14.10 7.35 -4.27
C LYS A 325 14.24 6.89 -5.72
N LEU A 326 15.45 6.50 -6.12
CA LEU A 326 15.71 6.02 -7.48
C LEU A 326 15.06 4.68 -7.79
N GLU A 327 14.93 3.78 -6.81
CA GLU A 327 14.10 2.57 -6.95
C GLU A 327 12.64 2.93 -7.20
N ASP A 328 12.11 3.91 -6.47
CA ASP A 328 10.74 4.38 -6.65
C ASP A 328 10.55 5.02 -8.03
N TRP A 329 11.42 5.93 -8.42
CA TRP A 329 11.27 6.73 -9.65
C TRP A 329 11.57 5.96 -10.94
N ILE A 330 12.48 4.99 -10.90
CA ILE A 330 12.97 4.26 -12.08
C ILE A 330 12.51 2.81 -12.09
N PHE A 331 12.66 2.06 -11.01
CA PHE A 331 12.28 0.64 -10.96
C PHE A 331 10.78 0.45 -10.93
N THR A 332 10.07 1.16 -10.07
CA THR A 332 8.63 0.96 -9.90
C THR A 332 7.87 1.07 -11.23
N PRO A 333 8.10 2.10 -12.07
CA PRO A 333 7.41 2.21 -13.36
C PRO A 333 7.72 1.11 -14.39
N GLN A 334 8.80 0.35 -14.19
CA GLN A 334 9.15 -0.76 -15.08
C GLN A 334 8.36 -2.04 -14.79
N TYR A 335 7.86 -2.20 -13.57
CA TYR A 335 7.24 -3.42 -13.09
C TYR A 335 5.80 -3.25 -12.61
N THR A 336 5.33 -2.03 -12.48
CA THR A 336 3.97 -1.70 -12.06
C THR A 336 3.36 -0.69 -13.02
N ASN A 337 2.06 -0.83 -13.29
CA ASN A 337 1.32 0.16 -14.08
C ASN A 337 0.82 1.33 -13.22
N ASP A 338 0.94 1.20 -11.92
CA ASP A 338 0.56 2.26 -10.99
C ASP A 338 1.54 3.41 -11.18
N GLY A 339 1.01 4.54 -11.65
CA GLY A 339 1.80 5.75 -11.89
C GLY A 339 2.44 6.19 -10.58
N THR A 340 3.71 5.88 -10.42
CA THR A 340 4.47 6.45 -9.33
C THR A 340 4.79 7.88 -9.66
N PRO A 341 4.48 8.81 -8.77
CA PRO A 341 4.93 10.16 -8.94
C PRO A 341 6.45 10.16 -8.80
N SER A 342 7.17 10.39 -9.89
CA SER A 342 8.46 11.02 -9.76
C SER A 342 8.27 12.32 -8.98
N VAL A 343 9.17 12.65 -8.08
CA VAL A 343 9.09 13.91 -7.29
C VAL A 343 9.16 15.15 -8.16
N THR A 344 9.58 15.02 -9.41
CA THR A 344 9.54 16.06 -10.43
C THR A 344 8.16 16.22 -11.07
N PHE A 345 7.18 15.42 -10.67
CA PHE A 345 5.84 15.39 -11.24
C PHE A 345 4.97 16.50 -10.64
N SER A 346 4.57 17.50 -11.43
CA SER A 346 3.57 18.46 -11.01
C SER A 346 2.18 17.88 -11.30
N SER A 347 1.27 17.99 -10.33
CA SER A 347 -0.10 17.49 -10.42
C SER A 347 -0.97 18.14 -11.52
N THR A 348 -0.45 19.18 -12.17
CA THR A 348 -1.14 19.91 -13.25
C THR A 348 -0.96 19.29 -14.63
N ASP A 349 0.01 18.37 -14.81
CA ASP A 349 0.35 17.82 -16.12
C ASP A 349 -0.35 16.49 -16.43
N TRP A 350 -1.32 16.07 -15.61
CA TRP A 350 -1.95 14.75 -15.66
C TRP A 350 -2.72 14.42 -16.95
N TYR A 351 -3.17 15.40 -17.72
CA TYR A 351 -4.11 15.14 -18.81
C TYR A 351 -3.57 15.34 -20.22
N GLU A 352 -2.68 16.28 -20.48
CA GLU A 352 -2.30 16.61 -21.86
C GLU A 352 -0.91 16.14 -22.31
N ASN A 353 0.03 15.87 -21.39
CA ASN A 353 1.43 15.52 -21.72
C ASN A 353 2.03 14.41 -20.85
N TYR A 354 1.21 13.52 -20.29
CA TYR A 354 1.67 12.49 -19.35
C TYR A 354 2.85 11.65 -19.87
N ALA A 355 2.73 11.12 -21.08
CA ALA A 355 3.78 10.26 -21.66
C ALA A 355 5.11 11.02 -21.85
N LYS A 356 5.04 12.29 -22.34
CA LYS A 356 6.23 13.13 -22.52
C LYS A 356 6.85 13.53 -21.19
N ALA A 357 6.05 13.93 -20.23
CA ALA A 357 6.54 14.28 -18.90
C ALA A 357 7.18 13.07 -18.20
N LYS A 358 6.60 11.87 -18.35
CA LYS A 358 7.15 10.61 -17.85
C LYS A 358 8.54 10.33 -18.46
N GLU A 359 8.69 10.49 -19.78
CA GLU A 359 9.96 10.27 -20.47
C GLU A 359 11.02 11.31 -20.05
N GLU A 360 10.64 12.59 -19.97
CA GLU A 360 11.54 13.66 -19.53
C GLU A 360 12.00 13.47 -18.08
N ASN A 361 11.11 13.05 -17.19
CA ASN A 361 11.44 12.75 -15.78
C ASN A 361 12.35 11.53 -15.70
N PHE A 362 12.04 10.45 -16.39
CA PHE A 362 12.90 9.28 -16.46
C PHE A 362 14.33 9.63 -16.89
N ASN A 363 14.49 10.44 -17.92
CA ASN A 363 15.82 10.88 -18.39
C ASN A 363 16.57 11.70 -17.33
N LYS A 364 15.87 12.55 -16.58
CA LYS A 364 16.48 13.34 -15.48
C LYS A 364 16.89 12.41 -14.32
N ASP A 365 16.04 11.45 -13.99
CA ASP A 365 16.28 10.51 -12.89
C ASP A 365 17.49 9.59 -13.21
N ILE A 366 17.62 9.13 -14.45
CA ILE A 366 18.80 8.37 -14.91
C ILE A 366 20.08 9.21 -14.85
N LEU A 367 20.03 10.48 -15.25
CA LEU A 367 21.20 11.36 -15.13
C LEU A 367 21.61 11.53 -13.67
N TYR A 368 20.65 11.76 -12.79
CA TYR A 368 20.89 11.87 -11.36
C TYR A 368 21.45 10.56 -10.75
N LEU A 369 20.91 9.41 -11.14
CA LEU A 369 21.43 8.10 -10.75
C LEU A 369 22.91 7.98 -11.06
N ARG A 370 23.31 8.32 -12.29
CA ARG A 370 24.72 8.24 -12.73
C ARG A 370 25.63 9.23 -12.00
N GLU A 371 25.13 10.41 -11.68
CA GLU A 371 25.87 11.38 -10.86
C GLU A 371 26.10 10.84 -9.43
N LEU A 372 25.08 10.24 -8.83
CA LEU A 372 25.20 9.60 -7.51
C LEU A 372 26.15 8.41 -7.57
N GLU A 373 26.01 7.53 -8.56
CA GLU A 373 26.89 6.37 -8.74
C GLU A 373 28.36 6.81 -8.88
N TYR A 374 28.66 7.77 -9.75
CA TYR A 374 30.00 8.29 -9.94
C TYR A 374 30.59 8.84 -8.62
N PHE A 375 29.82 9.59 -7.87
CA PHE A 375 30.22 10.07 -6.56
C PHE A 375 30.51 8.92 -5.59
N LEU A 376 29.63 7.92 -5.50
CA LEU A 376 29.81 6.78 -4.62
C LEU A 376 31.06 5.94 -4.96
N ILE A 377 31.34 5.75 -6.26
CA ILE A 377 32.57 5.10 -6.73
C ILE A 377 33.81 5.87 -6.25
N SER A 378 33.80 7.20 -6.35
CA SER A 378 34.94 8.03 -5.94
C SER A 378 35.22 7.95 -4.45
N ILE A 379 34.21 7.93 -3.59
CA ILE A 379 34.39 7.87 -2.14
C ILE A 379 34.62 6.46 -1.62
N ARG A 380 34.15 5.42 -2.34
CA ARG A 380 34.34 4.02 -1.96
C ARG A 380 35.82 3.65 -1.75
N GLU A 381 36.68 4.13 -2.60
CA GLU A 381 38.13 3.84 -2.51
C GLU A 381 38.79 4.52 -1.30
N GLN A 382 38.14 5.53 -0.73
CA GLN A 382 38.60 6.25 0.46
C GLN A 382 37.99 5.72 1.76
N THR A 383 37.09 4.74 1.68
CA THR A 383 36.39 4.13 2.82
C THR A 383 36.92 2.73 3.12
N SER A 384 36.63 2.21 4.30
CA SER A 384 37.03 0.86 4.74
C SER A 384 35.96 0.20 5.59
N GLY A 385 36.11 -1.10 5.83
CA GLY A 385 35.22 -1.87 6.73
C GLY A 385 33.77 -1.85 6.29
N GLU A 386 32.87 -1.80 7.26
CA GLU A 386 31.41 -1.85 7.05
C GLU A 386 30.90 -0.73 6.12
N GLN A 387 31.46 0.45 6.20
CA GLN A 387 31.04 1.56 5.33
C GLN A 387 31.41 1.30 3.87
N LYS A 388 32.58 0.71 3.59
CA LYS A 388 32.95 0.32 2.24
C LYS A 388 32.01 -0.73 1.67
N ASP A 389 31.65 -1.74 2.47
CA ASP A 389 30.70 -2.78 2.07
C ASP A 389 29.31 -2.18 1.80
N TYR A 390 28.84 -1.26 2.65
CA TYR A 390 27.58 -0.55 2.48
C TYR A 390 27.54 0.27 1.18
N ILE A 391 28.57 1.09 0.93
CA ILE A 391 28.69 1.89 -0.30
C ILE A 391 28.77 0.96 -1.52
N THR A 392 29.51 -0.14 -1.43
CA THR A 392 29.60 -1.14 -2.50
C THR A 392 28.22 -1.74 -2.82
N ALA A 393 27.42 -2.07 -1.80
CA ALA A 393 26.05 -2.54 -1.99
C ALA A 393 25.14 -1.47 -2.62
N ALA A 394 25.33 -0.19 -2.25
CA ALA A 394 24.59 0.92 -2.85
C ALA A 394 24.93 1.10 -4.34
N ILE A 395 26.21 1.06 -4.71
CA ILE A 395 26.64 1.12 -6.11
C ILE A 395 26.06 -0.06 -6.92
N ALA A 396 26.15 -1.29 -6.38
CA ALA A 396 25.58 -2.45 -7.03
C ALA A 396 24.07 -2.27 -7.30
N GLN A 397 23.33 -1.71 -6.33
CA GLN A 397 21.90 -1.46 -6.48
C GLN A 397 21.61 -0.40 -7.57
N LEU A 398 22.39 0.67 -7.63
CA LEU A 398 22.26 1.69 -8.69
C LEU A 398 22.49 1.08 -10.06
N CYS A 399 23.51 0.21 -10.23
CA CYS A 399 23.73 -0.52 -11.46
C CYS A 399 22.52 -1.35 -11.89
N PHE A 400 21.86 -2.06 -10.95
CA PHE A 400 20.64 -2.83 -11.27
C PHE A 400 19.46 -1.93 -11.64
N ILE A 401 19.35 -0.73 -11.05
CA ILE A 401 18.31 0.24 -11.41
C ILE A 401 18.56 0.79 -12.84
N ASP A 402 19.81 1.01 -13.25
CA ASP A 402 20.21 1.45 -14.60
C ASP A 402 20.32 0.28 -15.61
N ASP A 403 19.82 -0.93 -15.27
CA ASP A 403 19.88 -2.15 -16.08
C ASP A 403 21.32 -2.62 -16.46
N GLN A 404 22.32 -2.16 -15.71
CA GLN A 404 23.73 -2.54 -15.89
C GLN A 404 24.08 -3.78 -15.08
N VAL A 405 23.47 -4.93 -15.44
CA VAL A 405 23.49 -6.15 -14.62
C VAL A 405 24.91 -6.70 -14.42
N ASP A 406 25.80 -6.62 -15.43
CA ASP A 406 27.19 -7.11 -15.32
C ASP A 406 28.03 -6.28 -14.33
N GLU A 407 27.90 -4.95 -14.35
CA GLU A 407 28.56 -4.10 -13.38
C GLU A 407 27.96 -4.28 -11.97
N GLY A 408 26.62 -4.40 -11.87
CA GLY A 408 25.94 -4.73 -10.62
C GLY A 408 26.46 -6.03 -10.01
N LYS A 409 26.62 -7.10 -10.81
CA LYS A 409 27.22 -8.38 -10.41
C LYS A 409 28.64 -8.21 -9.91
N LYS A 410 29.45 -7.44 -10.59
CA LYS A 410 30.82 -7.16 -10.20
C LYS A 410 30.89 -6.48 -8.83
N TYR A 411 30.13 -5.41 -8.60
CA TYR A 411 30.09 -4.76 -7.28
C TYR A 411 29.49 -5.66 -6.20
N THR A 412 28.46 -6.42 -6.49
CA THR A 412 27.88 -7.39 -5.53
C THR A 412 28.93 -8.40 -5.06
N ASN A 413 29.79 -8.90 -5.95
CA ASN A 413 30.87 -9.82 -5.61
C ASN A 413 32.02 -9.17 -4.83
N LEU A 414 32.14 -7.84 -4.85
CA LEU A 414 33.13 -7.11 -4.04
C LEU A 414 32.68 -6.88 -2.60
N ILE A 415 31.42 -7.16 -2.25
CA ILE A 415 30.92 -7.10 -0.86
C ILE A 415 31.60 -8.22 -0.07
N SER A 416 32.23 -7.84 1.06
CA SER A 416 32.93 -8.77 1.94
C SER A 416 32.03 -9.88 2.48
N ASP A 417 32.51 -11.12 2.52
CA ASP A 417 31.80 -12.22 3.19
C ASP A 417 31.76 -12.04 4.73
N LYS A 418 32.52 -11.08 5.28
CA LYS A 418 32.49 -10.71 6.70
C LYS A 418 31.60 -9.50 6.97
N ALA A 419 30.89 -8.97 5.98
CA ALA A 419 29.93 -7.88 6.17
C ALA A 419 28.82 -8.31 7.14
N ASN A 420 28.20 -7.34 7.81
CA ASN A 420 27.13 -7.62 8.76
C ASN A 420 25.92 -8.30 8.09
N ALA A 421 25.04 -8.90 8.89
CA ALA A 421 23.89 -9.70 8.39
C ALA A 421 22.97 -8.91 7.44
N SER A 422 22.77 -7.61 7.67
CA SER A 422 21.92 -6.78 6.82
C SER A 422 22.56 -6.52 5.44
N ILE A 423 23.85 -6.29 5.38
CA ILE A 423 24.58 -6.13 4.11
C ILE A 423 24.67 -7.48 3.38
N GLN A 424 24.83 -8.62 4.10
CA GLN A 424 24.78 -9.95 3.49
C GLN A 424 23.40 -10.27 2.92
N MET A 425 22.32 -9.89 3.61
CA MET A 425 20.97 -10.00 3.07
C MET A 425 20.82 -9.19 1.76
N GLN A 426 21.34 -7.96 1.74
CA GLN A 426 21.34 -7.13 0.54
C GLN A 426 22.12 -7.77 -0.61
N LYS A 427 23.27 -8.39 -0.32
CA LYS A 427 24.04 -9.20 -1.29
C LYS A 427 23.19 -10.31 -1.87
N ASN A 428 22.42 -11.03 -1.06
CA ASN A 428 21.52 -12.09 -1.54
C ASN A 428 20.39 -11.56 -2.44
N ILE A 429 19.80 -10.41 -2.11
CA ILE A 429 18.81 -9.75 -2.99
C ILE A 429 19.44 -9.43 -4.35
N GLN A 430 20.65 -8.87 -4.36
CA GLN A 430 21.37 -8.51 -5.59
C GLN A 430 21.77 -9.73 -6.41
N LEU A 431 22.21 -10.82 -5.77
CA LEU A 431 22.49 -12.09 -6.45
C LEU A 431 21.22 -12.71 -7.05
N ALA A 432 20.06 -12.56 -6.37
CA ALA A 432 18.79 -12.98 -6.95
C ALA A 432 18.46 -12.17 -8.21
N LEU A 433 18.70 -10.85 -8.22
CA LEU A 433 18.51 -10.01 -9.42
C LEU A 433 19.43 -10.46 -10.57
N VAL A 434 20.70 -10.79 -10.29
CA VAL A 434 21.62 -11.35 -11.31
C VAL A 434 21.04 -12.62 -11.91
N SER A 435 20.63 -13.57 -11.07
CA SER A 435 20.07 -14.85 -11.57
C SER A 435 18.79 -14.65 -12.37
N LEU A 436 17.90 -13.77 -11.94
CA LEU A 436 16.65 -13.46 -12.66
C LEU A 436 16.92 -12.90 -14.07
N LYS A 437 17.97 -12.08 -14.22
CA LYS A 437 18.27 -11.40 -15.48
C LYS A 437 19.13 -12.24 -16.42
N GLN A 438 20.15 -12.95 -15.90
CA GLN A 438 21.19 -13.58 -16.70
C GLN A 438 21.03 -15.09 -16.86
N ASP A 439 20.49 -15.79 -15.84
CA ASP A 439 20.47 -17.25 -15.82
C ASP A 439 19.25 -17.86 -16.53
N ASP A 440 19.33 -19.14 -16.88
CA ASP A 440 18.18 -19.88 -17.39
C ASP A 440 17.22 -20.24 -16.24
N LEU A 441 16.11 -19.53 -16.14
CA LEU A 441 15.11 -19.73 -15.09
C LEU A 441 14.38 -21.10 -15.18
N LYS A 442 14.61 -21.89 -16.24
CA LYS A 442 14.10 -23.27 -16.36
C LYS A 442 15.03 -24.31 -15.73
N ASP A 443 16.28 -23.92 -15.46
CA ASP A 443 17.24 -24.83 -14.79
C ASP A 443 16.85 -24.93 -13.29
N GLU A 444 16.61 -26.20 -12.87
CA GLU A 444 16.28 -26.50 -11.46
C GLU A 444 17.34 -26.02 -10.47
N LYS A 445 18.62 -26.01 -10.86
CA LYS A 445 19.69 -25.49 -10.00
C LYS A 445 19.55 -23.99 -9.77
N VAL A 446 19.24 -23.24 -10.82
CA VAL A 446 18.98 -21.79 -10.75
C VAL A 446 17.75 -21.51 -9.87
N GLN A 447 16.66 -22.27 -10.05
CA GLN A 447 15.45 -22.14 -9.23
C GLN A 447 15.73 -22.42 -7.75
N ASN A 448 16.47 -23.49 -7.44
CA ASN A 448 16.83 -23.81 -6.06
C ASN A 448 17.79 -22.76 -5.45
N GLN A 449 18.62 -22.12 -6.25
CA GLN A 449 19.46 -21.01 -5.80
C GLN A 449 18.62 -19.75 -5.53
N LEU A 450 17.68 -19.43 -6.38
CA LEU A 450 16.69 -18.35 -6.13
C LEU A 450 15.90 -18.60 -4.84
N TYR A 451 15.46 -19.84 -4.60
CA TYR A 451 14.84 -20.22 -3.33
C TYR A 451 15.75 -19.89 -2.14
N THR A 452 17.05 -20.21 -2.23
CA THR A 452 17.99 -19.90 -1.14
C THR A 452 18.06 -18.40 -0.87
N TYR A 453 18.10 -17.57 -1.91
CA TYR A 453 18.12 -16.12 -1.77
C TYR A 453 16.80 -15.59 -1.18
N PHE A 454 15.66 -15.99 -1.69
CA PHE A 454 14.34 -15.57 -1.19
C PHE A 454 14.14 -15.96 0.27
N ASN A 455 14.46 -17.21 0.61
CA ASN A 455 14.32 -17.73 1.96
C ASN A 455 15.27 -17.03 2.96
N SER A 456 16.45 -16.60 2.52
CA SER A 456 17.37 -15.85 3.36
C SER A 456 16.80 -14.49 3.81
N VAL A 457 16.00 -13.83 2.97
CA VAL A 457 15.30 -12.60 3.31
C VAL A 457 14.06 -12.91 4.15
N GLU A 458 13.28 -13.94 3.78
CA GLU A 458 12.04 -14.30 4.48
C GLU A 458 12.26 -14.69 5.94
N ASN A 459 13.36 -15.38 6.24
CA ASN A 459 13.72 -15.76 7.63
C ASN A 459 14.02 -14.57 8.53
N LEU A 460 14.32 -13.39 7.98
CA LEU A 460 14.60 -12.18 8.75
C LEU A 460 13.34 -11.32 8.99
N VAL A 461 12.26 -11.58 8.29
CA VAL A 461 11.00 -10.80 8.41
C VAL A 461 10.40 -10.90 9.82
N GLU A 462 10.54 -12.03 10.49
CA GLU A 462 10.06 -12.19 11.87
C GLU A 462 10.74 -11.24 12.86
N THR A 463 11.96 -10.82 12.55
CA THR A 463 12.74 -9.89 13.38
C THR A 463 12.73 -8.45 12.86
N ASP A 464 12.47 -8.26 11.56
CA ASP A 464 12.35 -6.94 10.90
C ASP A 464 11.17 -6.94 9.91
N HIS A 465 10.01 -6.51 10.38
CA HIS A 465 8.80 -6.40 9.55
C HIS A 465 8.97 -5.44 8.36
N GLY A 466 9.91 -4.51 8.40
CA GLY A 466 10.24 -3.65 7.26
C GLY A 466 10.70 -4.41 6.02
N LEU A 467 11.12 -5.67 6.16
CA LEU A 467 11.52 -6.56 5.05
C LEU A 467 10.35 -7.13 4.25
N PHE A 468 9.10 -7.01 4.73
CA PHE A 468 7.93 -7.38 3.91
C PHE A 468 7.93 -6.65 2.56
N LYS A 469 8.27 -5.36 2.57
CA LYS A 469 8.34 -4.55 1.36
C LYS A 469 9.43 -5.02 0.39
N ASN A 470 10.56 -5.45 0.91
CA ASN A 470 11.65 -6.01 0.09
C ASN A 470 11.24 -7.35 -0.55
N LEU A 471 10.56 -8.23 0.19
CA LEU A 471 10.02 -9.48 -0.35
C LEU A 471 8.93 -9.23 -1.40
N TYR A 472 8.01 -8.31 -1.12
CA TYR A 472 7.01 -7.87 -2.10
C TYR A 472 7.68 -7.48 -3.41
N SER A 473 8.67 -6.60 -3.34
CA SER A 473 9.40 -6.09 -4.51
C SER A 473 10.14 -7.19 -5.25
N LEU A 474 10.84 -8.06 -4.51
CA LEU A 474 11.62 -9.16 -5.09
C LEU A 474 10.73 -10.18 -5.81
N TYR A 475 9.60 -10.55 -5.21
CA TYR A 475 8.64 -11.47 -5.86
C TYR A 475 7.97 -10.84 -7.07
N ARG A 476 7.69 -9.53 -7.03
CA ARG A 476 7.08 -8.80 -8.15
C ARG A 476 8.01 -8.78 -9.35
N ILE A 477 9.28 -8.48 -9.14
CA ILE A 477 10.30 -8.50 -10.18
C ILE A 477 10.49 -9.93 -10.71
N ALA A 478 10.63 -10.91 -9.81
CA ALA A 478 10.77 -12.30 -10.22
C ALA A 478 9.56 -12.80 -11.04
N SER A 479 8.34 -12.46 -10.61
CA SER A 479 7.11 -12.76 -11.36
C SER A 479 7.18 -12.22 -12.79
N SER A 480 7.57 -10.94 -12.94
CA SER A 480 7.72 -10.33 -14.26
C SER A 480 8.76 -11.03 -15.14
N ASP A 481 9.92 -11.38 -14.57
CA ASP A 481 11.00 -12.01 -15.35
C ASP A 481 10.66 -13.47 -15.75
N PHE A 482 10.03 -14.25 -14.86
CA PHE A 482 9.50 -15.59 -15.22
C PHE A 482 8.43 -15.49 -16.31
N TYR A 483 7.52 -14.50 -16.21
CA TYR A 483 6.51 -14.27 -17.24
C TYR A 483 7.12 -13.94 -18.60
N LYS A 484 8.10 -13.02 -18.65
CA LYS A 484 8.82 -12.65 -19.89
C LYS A 484 9.54 -13.84 -20.54
N LYS A 485 10.02 -14.79 -19.71
CA LYS A 485 10.65 -16.04 -20.18
C LYS A 485 9.64 -17.17 -20.47
N GLY A 486 8.34 -16.90 -20.39
CA GLY A 486 7.24 -17.79 -20.76
C GLY A 486 6.83 -18.81 -19.70
N ASP A 487 7.28 -18.67 -18.46
CA ASP A 487 6.81 -19.48 -17.32
C ASP A 487 5.70 -18.73 -16.55
N VAL A 488 4.49 -18.84 -17.09
CA VAL A 488 3.29 -18.19 -16.52
C VAL A 488 2.91 -18.79 -15.16
N VAL A 489 3.21 -20.06 -14.94
CA VAL A 489 2.85 -20.75 -13.68
C VAL A 489 3.67 -20.23 -12.52
N THR A 490 4.98 -20.23 -12.65
CA THR A 490 5.89 -19.69 -11.63
C THR A 490 5.65 -18.20 -11.42
N ALA A 491 5.46 -17.44 -12.51
CA ALA A 491 5.14 -16.02 -12.46
C ALA A 491 3.88 -15.74 -11.61
N GLY A 492 2.81 -16.49 -11.83
CA GLY A 492 1.56 -16.33 -11.10
C GLY A 492 1.68 -16.64 -9.61
N LEU A 493 2.37 -17.73 -9.27
CA LEU A 493 2.58 -18.11 -7.86
C LEU A 493 3.45 -17.08 -7.12
N LEU A 494 4.47 -16.52 -7.78
CA LEU A 494 5.30 -15.44 -7.22
C LEU A 494 4.52 -14.12 -7.08
N SER A 495 3.67 -13.78 -8.05
CA SER A 495 2.77 -12.63 -7.94
C SER A 495 1.86 -12.74 -6.72
N MET A 496 1.24 -13.91 -6.50
CA MET A 496 0.40 -14.15 -5.33
C MET A 496 1.19 -14.09 -4.03
N LYS A 497 2.44 -14.58 -4.00
CA LYS A 497 3.32 -14.38 -2.83
C LYS A 497 3.61 -12.91 -2.56
N SER A 498 3.79 -12.13 -3.61
CA SER A 498 3.97 -10.68 -3.52
C SER A 498 2.76 -10.02 -2.86
N ASP A 499 1.55 -10.34 -3.33
CA ASP A 499 0.31 -9.77 -2.80
C ASP A 499 0.12 -10.11 -1.31
N ILE A 500 0.38 -11.37 -0.91
CA ILE A 500 0.34 -11.80 0.51
C ILE A 500 1.29 -10.97 1.37
N LYS A 501 2.47 -10.61 0.88
CA LYS A 501 3.44 -9.80 1.64
C LYS A 501 3.05 -8.31 1.70
N ASN A 502 2.36 -7.81 0.70
CA ASN A 502 1.90 -6.42 0.67
C ASN A 502 0.70 -6.15 1.60
N GLU A 503 -0.16 -7.16 1.80
CA GLU A 503 -1.36 -7.06 2.62
C GLU A 503 -1.09 -7.11 4.14
N GLY A 504 0.16 -7.24 4.58
CA GLY A 504 0.53 -7.45 5.99
C GLY A 504 0.03 -6.38 6.98
N GLU A 505 -0.31 -5.18 6.53
CA GLU A 505 -0.93 -4.12 7.34
C GLU A 505 -2.45 -3.97 7.14
N TYR A 506 -3.02 -4.58 6.08
CA TYR A 506 -4.44 -4.49 5.72
C TYR A 506 -5.18 -5.83 5.78
N SER A 507 -4.75 -6.74 6.62
CA SER A 507 -5.22 -8.12 6.70
C SER A 507 -6.69 -8.32 7.14
N ALA A 508 -7.47 -7.25 7.27
CA ALA A 508 -8.91 -7.35 7.51
C ALA A 508 -9.68 -8.04 6.35
N TYR A 509 -9.04 -8.23 5.21
CA TYR A 509 -9.58 -8.91 4.04
C TYR A 509 -8.96 -10.28 3.77
N ASN A 510 -8.23 -10.86 4.70
CA ASN A 510 -7.60 -12.18 4.60
C ASN A 510 -8.60 -13.36 4.66
N ASN A 511 -9.70 -13.26 3.93
CA ASN A 511 -10.35 -14.47 3.48
C ASN A 511 -9.80 -14.78 2.09
N PRO A 512 -9.13 -15.92 1.86
CA PRO A 512 -8.68 -16.26 0.52
C PRO A 512 -9.91 -16.44 -0.36
N TYR A 513 -10.32 -15.37 -1.02
CA TYR A 513 -11.35 -15.41 -2.02
C TYR A 513 -10.98 -16.44 -3.08
N PHE A 514 -11.98 -17.10 -3.62
CA PHE A 514 -11.82 -17.94 -4.82
C PHE A 514 -10.93 -17.25 -5.86
N PHE A 515 -11.13 -15.97 -6.10
CA PHE A 515 -10.36 -15.15 -7.04
C PHE A 515 -8.88 -15.01 -6.66
N SER A 516 -8.51 -15.02 -5.37
CA SER A 516 -7.11 -14.93 -4.94
C SER A 516 -6.24 -16.04 -5.51
N TYR A 517 -6.78 -17.25 -5.74
CA TYR A 517 -6.03 -18.36 -6.33
C TYR A 517 -5.94 -18.33 -7.83
N ILE A 518 -6.79 -17.56 -8.52
CA ILE A 518 -6.92 -17.60 -9.97
C ILE A 518 -6.71 -16.25 -10.65
N GLY A 519 -6.75 -15.13 -9.91
CA GLY A 519 -6.80 -13.79 -10.49
C GLY A 519 -5.64 -13.47 -11.46
N TYR A 520 -4.42 -13.83 -11.09
CA TYR A 520 -3.27 -13.69 -11.99
C TYR A 520 -3.42 -14.57 -13.25
N PHE A 521 -3.80 -15.82 -13.05
CA PHE A 521 -3.94 -16.79 -14.14
C PHE A 521 -5.12 -16.48 -15.05
N ASP A 522 -6.18 -15.90 -14.50
CA ASP A 522 -7.33 -15.44 -15.27
C ASP A 522 -6.93 -14.43 -16.35
N ARG A 523 -5.99 -13.54 -16.03
CA ARG A 523 -5.50 -12.50 -16.94
C ARG A 523 -4.42 -13.00 -17.90
N ASN A 524 -3.55 -13.91 -17.46
CA ASN A 524 -2.27 -14.18 -18.11
C ASN A 524 -2.14 -15.60 -18.66
N ALA A 525 -2.95 -16.57 -18.19
CA ALA A 525 -2.74 -17.97 -18.51
C ALA A 525 -3.53 -18.45 -19.74
N SER A 526 -2.93 -19.34 -20.51
CA SER A 526 -3.62 -20.18 -21.48
C SER A 526 -4.16 -21.47 -20.84
N VAL A 527 -4.99 -22.20 -21.57
CA VAL A 527 -5.45 -23.55 -21.15
C VAL A 527 -4.26 -24.46 -20.80
N LYS A 528 -3.18 -24.40 -21.59
CA LYS A 528 -1.96 -25.19 -21.36
C LYS A 528 -1.27 -24.82 -20.04
N ASP A 529 -1.22 -23.52 -19.71
CA ASP A 529 -0.60 -23.06 -18.47
C ASP A 529 -1.41 -23.53 -17.25
N ILE A 530 -2.75 -23.56 -17.36
CA ILE A 530 -3.60 -24.13 -16.30
C ILE A 530 -3.38 -25.64 -16.15
N ASP A 531 -3.16 -26.39 -17.24
CA ASP A 531 -2.82 -27.80 -17.15
C ASP A 531 -1.47 -28.01 -16.43
N LEU A 532 -0.46 -27.17 -16.71
CA LEU A 532 0.82 -27.20 -16.01
C LEU A 532 0.67 -26.86 -14.52
N LEU A 533 -0.17 -25.87 -14.20
CA LEU A 533 -0.47 -25.48 -12.81
C LEU A 533 -1.15 -26.64 -12.03
N MET A 534 -2.11 -27.31 -12.64
CA MET A 534 -2.75 -28.49 -12.04
C MET A 534 -1.75 -29.65 -11.88
N ALA A 535 -0.87 -29.85 -12.86
CA ALA A 535 0.20 -30.87 -12.76
C ALA A 535 1.15 -30.54 -11.59
N LEU A 536 1.55 -29.26 -11.44
CA LEU A 536 2.36 -28.82 -10.30
C LEU A 536 1.62 -29.00 -8.98
N GLN A 537 0.31 -28.70 -8.92
CA GLN A 537 -0.51 -28.91 -7.71
C GLN A 537 -0.46 -30.39 -7.26
N GLN A 538 -0.59 -31.33 -8.20
CA GLN A 538 -0.65 -32.78 -7.94
C GLN A 538 0.74 -33.42 -7.76
N LYS A 539 1.82 -32.75 -8.15
CA LYS A 539 3.18 -33.27 -8.05
C LYS A 539 3.54 -33.59 -6.61
N THR A 540 3.90 -34.88 -6.34
CA THR A 540 4.26 -35.33 -4.98
C THR A 540 5.69 -34.97 -4.61
N ASN A 541 6.62 -35.07 -5.53
CA ASN A 541 8.06 -34.80 -5.32
C ASN A 541 8.44 -33.42 -5.84
N LYS A 542 7.89 -32.37 -5.19
CA LYS A 542 8.24 -30.98 -5.49
C LYS A 542 9.68 -30.67 -5.09
N THR A 543 10.39 -29.92 -5.92
CA THR A 543 11.69 -29.33 -5.56
C THR A 543 11.56 -28.34 -4.38
N PRO A 544 12.65 -27.95 -3.71
CA PRO A 544 12.60 -26.89 -2.69
C PRO A 544 11.95 -25.59 -3.21
N PHE A 545 12.31 -25.16 -4.40
CA PHE A 545 11.73 -23.97 -5.04
C PHE A 545 10.23 -24.15 -5.30
N GLU A 546 9.80 -25.28 -5.89
CA GLU A 546 8.38 -25.56 -6.14
C GLU A 546 7.57 -25.61 -4.84
N LYS A 547 8.09 -26.22 -3.77
CA LYS A 547 7.44 -26.20 -2.44
C LYS A 547 7.28 -24.78 -1.94
N TYR A 548 8.31 -23.98 -2.11
CA TYR A 548 8.34 -22.59 -1.66
C TYR A 548 7.30 -21.73 -2.37
N ILE A 549 7.25 -21.75 -3.69
CA ILE A 549 6.30 -20.94 -4.46
C ILE A 549 4.85 -21.43 -4.30
N CYS A 550 4.62 -22.73 -4.04
CA CYS A 550 3.28 -23.29 -3.79
C CYS A 550 2.75 -23.00 -2.39
N SER A 551 3.63 -22.68 -1.42
CA SER A 551 3.21 -22.47 -0.04
C SER A 551 2.36 -21.20 0.10
N GLY A 552 1.09 -21.37 0.50
CA GLY A 552 0.11 -20.31 0.66
C GLY A 552 -0.53 -19.77 -0.62
N THR A 553 -0.09 -20.26 -1.81
CA THR A 553 -0.52 -19.73 -3.11
C THR A 553 -1.30 -20.72 -3.96
N ILE A 554 -1.07 -22.01 -3.75
CA ILE A 554 -1.76 -23.05 -4.54
C ILE A 554 -3.18 -23.26 -4.01
N ALA A 555 -4.15 -23.37 -4.91
CA ALA A 555 -5.54 -23.59 -4.53
C ALA A 555 -5.72 -24.91 -3.74
N PRO A 556 -6.68 -24.99 -2.80
CA PRO A 556 -6.87 -26.15 -1.93
C PRO A 556 -7.27 -27.41 -2.70
N ASN A 557 -7.87 -27.28 -3.88
CA ASN A 557 -8.18 -28.39 -4.77
C ASN A 557 -8.20 -27.96 -6.24
N SER A 558 -8.13 -28.91 -7.15
CA SER A 558 -8.05 -28.67 -8.59
C SER A 558 -9.30 -28.07 -9.23
N ASN A 559 -10.45 -28.05 -8.55
CA ASN A 559 -11.68 -27.52 -9.14
C ASN A 559 -11.60 -26.02 -9.39
N TYR A 560 -10.82 -25.26 -8.59
CA TYR A 560 -10.55 -23.84 -8.85
C TYR A 560 -9.90 -23.64 -10.22
N TYR A 561 -8.91 -24.46 -10.54
CA TYR A 561 -8.20 -24.39 -11.81
C TYR A 561 -9.00 -24.99 -12.97
N LYS A 562 -9.81 -26.03 -12.71
CA LYS A 562 -10.75 -26.57 -13.72
C LYS A 562 -11.80 -25.54 -14.11
N ASP A 563 -12.36 -24.80 -13.14
CA ASP A 563 -13.30 -23.74 -13.46
C ASP A 563 -12.65 -22.67 -14.34
N LEU A 564 -11.43 -22.24 -14.00
CA LEU A 564 -10.70 -21.29 -14.82
C LEU A 564 -10.37 -21.85 -16.21
N LYS A 565 -9.92 -23.09 -16.32
CA LYS A 565 -9.64 -23.78 -17.60
C LYS A 565 -10.88 -23.78 -18.48
N GLY A 566 -12.03 -24.20 -17.95
CA GLY A 566 -13.29 -24.21 -18.67
C GLY A 566 -13.75 -22.81 -19.09
N THR A 567 -13.54 -21.80 -18.25
CA THR A 567 -13.84 -20.39 -18.54
C THR A 567 -12.96 -19.87 -19.68
N ILE A 568 -11.64 -20.12 -19.64
CA ILE A 568 -10.72 -19.74 -20.73
C ILE A 568 -11.09 -20.47 -22.03
N ALA A 569 -11.42 -21.76 -21.97
CA ALA A 569 -11.87 -22.52 -23.14
C ALA A 569 -13.14 -21.91 -23.75
N PHE A 570 -14.10 -21.52 -22.90
CA PHE A 570 -15.33 -20.83 -23.34
C PHE A 570 -15.02 -19.49 -24.01
N ARG A 571 -14.18 -18.65 -23.40
CA ARG A 571 -13.72 -17.38 -23.99
C ARG A 571 -13.10 -17.57 -25.37
N ASN A 572 -12.36 -18.66 -25.55
CA ASN A 572 -11.75 -19.04 -26.83
C ASN A 572 -12.73 -19.76 -27.79
N ASN A 573 -14.03 -19.74 -27.47
CA ASN A 573 -15.10 -20.38 -28.24
C ASN A 573 -14.93 -21.91 -28.44
N ASN A 574 -14.15 -22.57 -27.57
CA ASN A 574 -13.99 -24.02 -27.53
C ASN A 574 -15.03 -24.62 -26.56
N LEU A 575 -16.28 -24.73 -27.03
CA LEU A 575 -17.39 -25.20 -26.20
C LEU A 575 -17.24 -26.65 -25.76
N GLU A 576 -16.63 -27.50 -26.60
CA GLU A 576 -16.42 -28.91 -26.32
C GLU A 576 -15.47 -29.05 -25.10
N LEU A 577 -14.33 -28.40 -25.13
CA LEU A 577 -13.37 -28.44 -24.03
C LEU A 577 -13.95 -27.79 -22.75
N ALA A 578 -14.71 -26.67 -22.90
CA ALA A 578 -15.38 -26.03 -21.77
C ALA A 578 -16.37 -27.00 -21.11
N TYR A 579 -17.21 -27.68 -21.92
CA TYR A 579 -18.19 -28.65 -21.42
C TYR A 579 -17.52 -29.83 -20.74
N GLU A 580 -16.52 -30.44 -21.36
CA GLU A 580 -15.74 -31.56 -20.81
C GLU A 580 -15.15 -31.17 -19.43
N THR A 581 -14.53 -30.00 -19.39
CA THR A 581 -13.86 -29.52 -18.17
C THR A 581 -14.88 -29.30 -17.05
N PHE A 582 -15.96 -28.55 -17.30
CA PHE A 582 -16.98 -28.27 -16.28
C PHE A 582 -17.75 -29.52 -15.85
N SER A 583 -18.00 -30.47 -16.76
CA SER A 583 -18.65 -31.74 -16.44
C SER A 583 -17.80 -32.64 -15.51
N SER A 584 -16.49 -32.43 -15.49
CA SER A 584 -15.56 -33.15 -14.60
C SER A 584 -15.52 -32.64 -13.17
N MET A 585 -16.32 -31.59 -12.86
CA MET A 585 -16.36 -30.93 -11.57
C MET A 585 -17.63 -31.29 -10.79
N PRO A 586 -17.61 -31.18 -9.45
CA PRO A 586 -18.85 -31.20 -8.66
C PRO A 586 -19.81 -30.10 -9.14
N GLN A 587 -21.07 -30.47 -9.47
CA GLN A 587 -22.02 -29.53 -10.07
C GLN A 587 -22.52 -28.44 -9.11
N ASP A 588 -22.32 -28.64 -7.81
CA ASP A 588 -22.61 -27.65 -6.76
C ASP A 588 -21.42 -26.74 -6.43
N PHE A 589 -20.30 -26.89 -7.15
CA PHE A 589 -19.07 -26.14 -6.91
C PHE A 589 -19.31 -24.62 -6.97
N TRP A 590 -20.00 -24.13 -7.97
CA TRP A 590 -20.29 -22.69 -8.14
C TRP A 590 -21.21 -22.14 -7.05
N GLU A 591 -22.24 -22.92 -6.66
CA GLU A 591 -23.14 -22.53 -5.58
C GLU A 591 -22.42 -22.39 -4.23
N LYS A 592 -21.42 -23.24 -3.99
CA LYS A 592 -20.64 -23.24 -2.74
C LYS A 592 -19.55 -22.19 -2.69
N ASN A 593 -18.91 -21.87 -3.84
CA ASN A 593 -17.67 -21.10 -3.88
C ASN A 593 -17.81 -19.73 -4.56
N TYR A 594 -18.84 -19.48 -5.36
CA TYR A 594 -19.00 -18.19 -6.02
C TYR A 594 -19.66 -17.16 -5.10
N GLU A 595 -19.07 -15.99 -5.00
CA GLU A 595 -19.67 -14.84 -4.33
C GLU A 595 -20.91 -14.36 -5.09
N TYR A 596 -20.85 -14.36 -6.42
CA TYR A 596 -21.92 -13.92 -7.32
C TYR A 596 -22.93 -15.02 -7.70
N LYS A 597 -23.07 -16.05 -6.86
CA LYS A 597 -23.97 -17.19 -7.08
C LYS A 597 -25.43 -16.83 -7.35
N THR A 598 -25.88 -15.66 -6.90
CA THR A 598 -27.22 -15.14 -7.16
C THR A 598 -27.52 -15.02 -8.65
N TYR A 599 -26.52 -14.69 -9.48
CA TYR A 599 -26.66 -14.57 -10.93
C TYR A 599 -26.90 -15.92 -11.62
N LEU A 600 -26.59 -17.03 -10.98
CA LEU A 600 -26.87 -18.38 -11.48
C LEU A 600 -28.38 -18.73 -11.41
N ASN A 601 -29.21 -17.83 -10.89
CA ASN A 601 -30.65 -17.99 -10.83
C ASN A 601 -31.40 -17.09 -11.85
N GLU A 602 -30.70 -16.34 -12.69
CA GLU A 602 -31.29 -15.55 -13.78
C GLU A 602 -31.17 -16.28 -15.12
N ASN A 603 -32.20 -16.21 -15.96
CA ASN A 603 -32.20 -16.90 -17.26
C ASN A 603 -31.29 -16.19 -18.28
N PRO A 604 -30.16 -16.79 -18.70
CA PRO A 604 -29.22 -16.18 -19.64
C PRO A 604 -29.74 -16.20 -21.10
N PHE A 605 -30.81 -16.92 -21.40
CA PHE A 605 -31.35 -17.12 -22.76
C PHE A 605 -32.53 -16.19 -23.08
N THR A 606 -32.75 -15.17 -22.24
CA THR A 606 -33.77 -14.15 -22.43
C THR A 606 -33.15 -12.81 -22.81
N PRO A 607 -33.87 -11.94 -23.57
CA PRO A 607 -33.34 -10.63 -23.91
C PRO A 607 -33.18 -9.74 -22.69
N LYS A 608 -32.09 -8.98 -22.64
CA LYS A 608 -31.88 -7.89 -21.71
C LYS A 608 -31.82 -6.57 -22.49
N ILE A 609 -32.81 -5.71 -22.26
CA ILE A 609 -32.90 -4.38 -22.86
C ILE A 609 -32.39 -3.38 -21.83
N LEU A 610 -31.33 -2.64 -22.16
CA LEU A 610 -30.61 -1.81 -21.19
C LEU A 610 -31.34 -0.50 -20.89
N GLN A 611 -32.07 0.04 -21.84
CA GLN A 611 -32.91 1.25 -21.68
C GLN A 611 -34.18 1.01 -20.89
N LYS A 612 -34.49 -0.25 -20.56
CA LYS A 612 -35.69 -0.61 -19.79
C LYS A 612 -35.27 -1.44 -18.57
N GLN A 613 -35.34 -0.83 -17.41
CA GLN A 613 -35.16 -1.57 -16.16
C GLN A 613 -36.34 -2.51 -15.97
N GLU A 614 -36.12 -3.80 -16.17
CA GLU A 614 -37.05 -4.85 -15.81
C GLU A 614 -36.66 -5.40 -14.42
N GLU A 615 -37.68 -5.78 -13.65
CA GLU A 615 -37.45 -6.46 -12.35
C GLU A 615 -36.68 -7.76 -12.60
N ARG A 616 -35.61 -7.95 -11.85
CA ARG A 616 -34.77 -9.15 -11.96
C ARG A 616 -35.57 -10.36 -11.47
N LYS A 617 -35.57 -11.43 -12.25
CA LYS A 617 -36.21 -12.69 -11.90
C LYS A 617 -35.17 -13.75 -11.61
N PHE A 618 -35.21 -14.29 -10.42
CA PHE A 618 -34.29 -15.33 -9.93
C PHE A 618 -35.01 -16.72 -9.94
N ASP A 619 -35.74 -17.02 -11.00
CA ASP A 619 -36.56 -18.22 -11.13
C ASP A 619 -35.98 -19.28 -12.09
N TYR A 620 -34.79 -19.04 -12.61
CA TYR A 620 -34.08 -19.94 -13.52
C TYR A 620 -32.75 -20.37 -12.91
N ARG A 621 -32.61 -21.65 -12.59
CA ARG A 621 -31.38 -22.19 -11.97
C ARG A 621 -30.53 -22.89 -13.02
N PHE A 622 -29.24 -22.54 -13.07
CA PHE A 622 -28.26 -23.17 -13.95
C PHE A 622 -26.87 -23.11 -13.31
N ASN A 623 -25.95 -23.90 -13.86
CA ASN A 623 -24.52 -23.81 -13.60
C ASN A 623 -23.76 -23.68 -14.92
N LYS A 624 -22.41 -23.57 -14.85
CA LYS A 624 -21.60 -23.39 -16.08
C LYS A 624 -21.71 -24.62 -17.02
N THR A 625 -21.82 -25.83 -16.47
CA THR A 625 -22.02 -27.06 -17.31
C THR A 625 -23.31 -27.00 -18.09
N ASP A 626 -24.44 -26.72 -17.41
CA ASP A 626 -25.76 -26.62 -18.03
C ASP A 626 -25.82 -25.53 -19.11
N PHE A 627 -25.18 -24.39 -18.81
CA PHE A 627 -25.11 -23.28 -19.77
C PHE A 627 -24.41 -23.69 -21.07
N ILE A 628 -23.19 -24.28 -20.97
CA ILE A 628 -22.43 -24.71 -22.15
C ILE A 628 -23.15 -25.84 -22.90
N ALA A 629 -23.72 -26.80 -22.18
CA ALA A 629 -24.54 -27.86 -22.80
C ALA A 629 -25.69 -27.28 -23.65
N LYS A 630 -26.40 -26.27 -23.10
CA LYS A 630 -27.46 -25.58 -23.80
C LYS A 630 -26.98 -24.83 -25.05
N LEU A 631 -25.81 -24.16 -24.97
CA LEU A 631 -25.21 -23.49 -26.12
C LEU A 631 -24.92 -24.50 -27.25
N ILE A 632 -24.28 -25.66 -26.90
CA ILE A 632 -23.99 -26.73 -27.86
C ILE A 632 -25.27 -27.24 -28.49
N GLN A 633 -26.33 -27.50 -27.71
CA GLN A 633 -27.63 -27.93 -28.17
C GLN A 633 -28.24 -26.93 -29.17
N LEU A 634 -28.28 -25.64 -28.82
CA LEU A 634 -28.84 -24.58 -29.66
C LEU A 634 -28.06 -24.39 -30.95
N LYS A 635 -26.73 -24.50 -30.93
CA LYS A 635 -25.87 -24.49 -32.13
C LYS A 635 -26.23 -25.62 -33.09
N LYS A 636 -26.43 -26.85 -32.56
CA LYS A 636 -26.84 -28.01 -33.38
C LYS A 636 -28.21 -27.86 -34.01
N GLN A 637 -29.17 -27.28 -33.29
CA GLN A 637 -30.51 -27.03 -33.80
C GLN A 637 -30.53 -26.05 -34.97
N ASN A 638 -29.71 -25.00 -34.92
CA ASN A 638 -29.52 -24.02 -35.97
C ASN A 638 -30.83 -23.49 -36.62
N THR A 639 -31.88 -23.26 -35.83
CA THR A 639 -33.16 -22.63 -36.23
C THR A 639 -33.11 -21.12 -35.95
N ALA A 640 -34.06 -20.34 -36.45
CA ALA A 640 -34.18 -18.92 -36.13
C ALA A 640 -34.31 -18.69 -34.63
N SER A 641 -35.18 -19.45 -33.95
CA SER A 641 -35.42 -19.36 -32.51
C SER A 641 -34.16 -19.78 -31.70
N SER A 642 -33.46 -20.85 -32.12
CA SER A 642 -32.24 -21.27 -31.44
C SER A 642 -31.09 -20.24 -31.61
N ASN A 643 -30.96 -19.61 -32.77
CA ASN A 643 -30.00 -18.53 -32.98
C ASN A 643 -30.38 -17.28 -32.19
N LEU A 644 -31.65 -16.98 -31.99
CA LEU A 644 -32.08 -15.88 -31.12
C LEU A 644 -31.72 -16.14 -29.65
N GLN A 645 -31.94 -17.36 -29.15
CA GLN A 645 -31.53 -17.74 -27.79
C GLN A 645 -29.99 -17.72 -27.61
N LEU A 646 -29.23 -18.20 -28.62
CA LEU A 646 -27.79 -18.07 -28.64
C LEU A 646 -27.34 -16.61 -28.53
N ALA A 647 -27.97 -15.73 -29.32
CA ALA A 647 -27.66 -14.31 -29.29
C ALA A 647 -27.92 -13.68 -27.91
N HIS A 648 -29.04 -14.04 -27.27
CA HIS A 648 -29.35 -13.58 -25.90
C HIS A 648 -28.27 -14.10 -24.92
N ALA A 649 -27.89 -15.37 -25.00
CA ALA A 649 -26.89 -15.93 -24.14
C ALA A 649 -25.53 -15.22 -24.30
N TYR A 650 -25.07 -15.00 -25.54
CA TYR A 650 -23.82 -14.27 -25.79
C TYR A 650 -23.89 -12.80 -25.42
N PHE A 651 -25.04 -12.16 -25.48
CA PHE A 651 -25.25 -10.81 -24.94
C PHE A 651 -25.12 -10.82 -23.40
N ASN A 652 -25.78 -11.79 -22.76
CA ASN A 652 -25.86 -11.86 -21.31
C ASN A 652 -24.53 -12.25 -20.63
N VAL A 653 -23.59 -12.89 -21.33
CA VAL A 653 -22.24 -13.16 -20.79
C VAL A 653 -21.28 -12.00 -20.99
N SER A 654 -21.69 -10.94 -21.71
CA SER A 654 -20.91 -9.71 -21.78
C SER A 654 -21.00 -8.93 -20.47
N TYR A 655 -20.18 -7.91 -20.33
CA TYR A 655 -20.22 -6.97 -19.22
C TYR A 655 -21.62 -6.37 -18.96
N LEU A 656 -22.39 -6.15 -20.04
CA LEU A 656 -23.72 -5.56 -19.98
C LEU A 656 -24.81 -6.56 -19.55
N GLY A 657 -24.50 -7.82 -19.52
CA GLY A 657 -25.44 -8.90 -19.31
C GLY A 657 -25.67 -9.30 -17.86
N ASN A 658 -26.59 -10.24 -17.64
CA ASN A 658 -26.91 -10.79 -16.33
C ASN A 658 -26.13 -12.07 -16.00
N SER A 659 -25.31 -12.57 -16.92
CA SER A 659 -24.53 -13.82 -16.80
C SER A 659 -23.04 -13.59 -17.08
N TRP A 660 -22.56 -12.37 -16.82
CA TRP A 660 -21.16 -11.97 -17.02
C TRP A 660 -20.15 -12.89 -16.30
N MET A 661 -20.52 -13.50 -15.17
CA MET A 661 -19.68 -14.43 -14.41
C MET A 661 -19.36 -15.73 -15.16
N MET A 662 -19.98 -15.97 -16.30
CA MET A 662 -19.59 -17.06 -17.21
C MET A 662 -18.24 -16.80 -17.90
N THR A 663 -17.84 -15.54 -18.02
CA THR A 663 -16.64 -15.09 -18.73
C THR A 663 -15.69 -14.27 -17.85
N SER A 664 -16.14 -13.77 -16.71
CA SER A 664 -15.34 -12.94 -15.79
C SER A 664 -15.54 -13.39 -14.35
N TYR A 665 -14.57 -13.09 -13.50
CA TYR A 665 -14.60 -13.38 -12.06
C TYR A 665 -14.81 -12.13 -11.23
N ASP A 666 -14.71 -10.96 -11.84
CA ASP A 666 -14.90 -9.66 -11.20
C ASP A 666 -15.79 -8.77 -12.06
N TRP A 667 -16.55 -7.89 -11.40
CA TRP A 667 -17.39 -6.89 -12.04
C TRP A 667 -17.50 -5.67 -11.13
N SER A 668 -17.25 -4.50 -11.69
CA SER A 668 -17.37 -3.23 -10.96
C SER A 668 -18.35 -2.32 -11.67
N SER A 669 -19.26 -1.71 -10.91
CA SER A 669 -20.19 -0.69 -11.43
C SER A 669 -19.49 0.63 -11.78
N GLY A 670 -18.27 0.85 -11.27
CA GLY A 670 -17.46 2.03 -11.55
C GLY A 670 -16.52 1.88 -12.74
N ALA A 671 -16.33 0.64 -13.23
CA ALA A 671 -15.52 0.42 -14.42
C ALA A 671 -16.35 0.75 -15.68
N SER A 672 -15.75 1.47 -16.61
CA SER A 672 -16.37 1.71 -17.91
C SER A 672 -16.35 0.43 -18.76
N TYR A 673 -17.22 0.36 -19.76
CA TYR A 673 -17.17 -0.73 -20.75
C TYR A 673 -15.81 -0.80 -21.45
N THR A 674 -15.16 0.35 -21.66
CA THR A 674 -13.81 0.46 -22.21
C THR A 674 -12.78 -0.23 -21.35
N ASP A 675 -12.87 -0.14 -20.02
CA ASP A 675 -11.93 -0.79 -19.10
C ASP A 675 -12.00 -2.33 -19.20
N TYR A 676 -13.18 -2.88 -19.49
CA TYR A 676 -13.37 -4.32 -19.69
C TYR A 676 -13.01 -4.80 -21.11
N VAL A 677 -13.16 -3.94 -22.12
CA VAL A 677 -12.92 -4.29 -23.53
C VAL A 677 -11.50 -3.99 -23.98
N TYR A 678 -10.94 -2.90 -23.50
CA TYR A 678 -9.66 -2.40 -24.00
C TYR A 678 -8.56 -2.36 -22.93
N GLY A 679 -8.90 -2.38 -21.61
CA GLY A 679 -7.98 -2.37 -20.48
C GLY A 679 -6.87 -1.30 -20.57
N ASP A 680 -6.16 -1.09 -19.50
CA ASP A 680 -4.96 -0.26 -19.55
C ASP A 680 -3.91 -0.93 -20.46
N ASN A 681 -3.80 -0.46 -21.64
CA ASN A 681 -2.89 -0.67 -22.79
C ASN A 681 -1.59 -1.50 -22.63
N THR A 682 -1.51 -2.47 -21.73
CA THR A 682 -0.38 -3.39 -21.68
C THR A 682 -0.60 -4.58 -22.62
N GLU A 683 0.46 -5.05 -23.29
CA GLU A 683 0.37 -6.20 -24.19
C GLU A 683 -0.18 -7.47 -23.53
N ASN A 684 -0.06 -7.56 -22.19
CA ASN A 684 -0.51 -8.69 -21.39
C ASN A 684 -2.03 -8.73 -21.22
N GLU A 685 -2.69 -7.57 -21.15
CA GLU A 685 -4.15 -7.47 -21.03
C GLU A 685 -4.87 -7.74 -22.35
N LYS A 686 -4.21 -7.55 -23.49
CA LYS A 686 -4.76 -7.90 -24.81
C LYS A 686 -5.07 -9.38 -24.97
N LYS A 687 -4.34 -10.28 -24.27
CA LYS A 687 -4.62 -11.73 -24.30
C LYS A 687 -5.93 -12.08 -23.59
N TYR A 688 -6.23 -11.41 -22.50
CA TYR A 688 -7.45 -11.60 -21.72
C TYR A 688 -8.69 -11.12 -22.50
N GLN A 689 -8.52 -10.06 -23.28
CA GLN A 689 -9.60 -9.37 -23.99
C GLN A 689 -9.92 -9.92 -25.38
N ASN A 690 -9.22 -10.90 -25.88
CA ASN A 690 -9.44 -11.50 -27.20
C ASN A 690 -10.77 -12.24 -27.35
N GLY A 691 -11.66 -12.17 -26.35
CA GLY A 691 -12.99 -12.76 -26.42
C GLY A 691 -13.95 -11.86 -27.16
N ASN A 692 -14.48 -12.32 -28.28
CA ASN A 692 -15.64 -11.74 -28.97
C ASN A 692 -16.88 -11.55 -28.07
N TYR A 693 -16.79 -11.87 -26.80
CA TYR A 693 -17.87 -11.77 -25.80
C TYR A 693 -18.02 -10.38 -25.21
N TYR A 694 -16.88 -9.68 -24.99
CA TYR A 694 -16.91 -8.37 -24.38
C TYR A 694 -17.42 -7.28 -25.32
N ASN A 695 -17.18 -7.43 -26.64
CA ASN A 695 -17.52 -6.45 -27.66
C ASN A 695 -18.83 -6.77 -28.40
N LEU A 696 -19.66 -7.64 -27.88
CA LEU A 696 -20.96 -8.04 -28.42
C LEU A 696 -20.94 -8.60 -29.85
N LYS A 697 -19.79 -8.85 -30.46
CA LYS A 697 -19.66 -9.35 -31.84
C LYS A 697 -20.36 -10.71 -32.03
N MET A 698 -20.19 -11.62 -31.07
CA MET A 698 -20.84 -12.93 -31.12
C MET A 698 -22.34 -12.81 -30.98
N ALA A 699 -22.82 -11.99 -30.03
CA ALA A 699 -24.26 -11.73 -29.87
C ALA A 699 -24.86 -11.17 -31.14
N LYS A 700 -24.28 -10.11 -31.71
CA LYS A 700 -24.73 -9.46 -32.95
C LYS A 700 -24.78 -10.44 -34.11
N MET A 701 -23.74 -11.24 -34.31
CA MET A 701 -23.71 -12.25 -35.38
C MET A 701 -24.91 -13.22 -35.30
N TYR A 702 -25.24 -13.72 -34.11
CA TYR A 702 -26.35 -14.62 -33.93
C TYR A 702 -27.72 -13.90 -34.05
N TYR A 703 -27.86 -12.62 -33.64
CA TYR A 703 -29.06 -11.81 -33.90
C TYR A 703 -29.25 -11.60 -35.39
N GLU A 704 -28.21 -11.26 -36.15
CA GLU A 704 -28.28 -11.12 -37.60
C GLU A 704 -28.70 -12.44 -38.30
N LYS A 705 -28.14 -13.56 -37.83
CA LYS A 705 -28.53 -14.89 -38.33
C LYS A 705 -30.00 -15.25 -38.03
N ALA A 706 -30.44 -14.95 -36.79
CA ALA A 706 -31.84 -15.12 -36.41
C ALA A 706 -32.77 -14.25 -37.25
N LEU A 707 -32.43 -12.97 -37.44
CA LEU A 707 -33.20 -12.02 -38.27
C LEU A 707 -33.37 -12.52 -39.70
N LYS A 708 -32.29 -13.05 -40.30
CA LYS A 708 -32.28 -13.58 -41.67
C LYS A 708 -33.11 -14.85 -41.80
N MET A 709 -33.07 -15.75 -40.82
CA MET A 709 -33.72 -17.06 -40.88
C MET A 709 -35.16 -17.06 -40.43
N SER A 710 -35.58 -16.11 -39.58
CA SER A 710 -36.94 -16.11 -39.02
C SER A 710 -37.99 -15.73 -40.02
N LYS A 711 -39.15 -16.44 -39.95
CA LYS A 711 -40.39 -16.08 -40.61
C LYS A 711 -41.35 -15.40 -39.64
N ASN A 712 -41.05 -15.38 -38.36
CA ASN A 712 -41.89 -14.80 -37.32
C ASN A 712 -41.55 -13.30 -37.14
N SER A 713 -42.54 -12.42 -37.35
CA SER A 713 -42.34 -10.98 -37.24
C SER A 713 -41.94 -10.53 -35.83
N ASN A 714 -42.34 -11.26 -34.77
CA ASN A 714 -41.98 -10.93 -33.41
C ASN A 714 -40.50 -11.27 -33.10
N GLU A 715 -39.98 -12.42 -33.58
CA GLU A 715 -38.57 -12.77 -33.51
C GLU A 715 -37.71 -11.77 -34.30
N LYS A 716 -38.18 -11.36 -35.50
CA LYS A 716 -37.49 -10.32 -36.30
C LYS A 716 -37.43 -8.98 -35.57
N ALA A 717 -38.53 -8.59 -34.92
CA ALA A 717 -38.58 -7.37 -34.12
C ALA A 717 -37.55 -7.42 -32.98
N MET A 718 -37.47 -8.53 -32.26
CA MET A 718 -36.52 -8.74 -31.18
C MET A 718 -35.07 -8.71 -31.70
N ALA A 719 -34.79 -9.44 -32.76
CA ALA A 719 -33.45 -9.44 -33.34
C ALA A 719 -33.02 -8.05 -33.82
N SER A 720 -33.92 -7.30 -34.47
CA SER A 720 -33.65 -5.94 -34.94
C SER A 720 -33.33 -4.97 -33.78
N LEU A 721 -34.12 -5.03 -32.70
CA LEU A 721 -33.88 -4.22 -31.49
C LEU A 721 -32.51 -4.55 -30.88
N MET A 722 -32.19 -5.83 -30.72
CA MET A 722 -30.95 -6.25 -30.09
C MET A 722 -29.71 -6.01 -30.97
N ILE A 723 -29.84 -5.99 -32.29
CA ILE A 723 -28.74 -5.55 -33.18
C ILE A 723 -28.48 -4.06 -33.00
N PHE A 724 -29.51 -3.25 -32.83
CA PHE A 724 -29.36 -1.86 -32.47
C PHE A 724 -28.60 -1.71 -31.13
N GLU A 725 -28.99 -2.44 -30.08
CA GLU A 725 -28.31 -2.44 -28.78
C GLU A 725 -26.81 -2.79 -28.93
N CYS A 726 -26.50 -3.84 -29.68
CA CYS A 726 -25.12 -4.22 -29.93
C CYS A 726 -24.33 -3.13 -30.65
N ASN A 727 -24.92 -2.47 -31.64
CA ASN A 727 -24.30 -1.40 -32.40
C ASN A 727 -24.05 -0.16 -31.53
N TYR A 728 -25.08 0.20 -30.71
CA TYR A 728 -25.01 1.35 -29.80
C TYR A 728 -23.86 1.21 -28.81
N TYR A 729 -23.82 0.09 -28.09
CA TYR A 729 -22.78 -0.11 -27.09
C TYR A 729 -21.37 -0.34 -27.68
N ASN A 730 -21.28 -0.99 -28.84
CA ASN A 730 -19.99 -1.09 -29.53
C ASN A 730 -19.45 0.26 -30.01
N HIS A 731 -20.36 1.15 -30.48
CA HIS A 731 -19.93 2.49 -30.87
C HIS A 731 -19.34 3.27 -29.70
N TYR A 732 -20.03 3.32 -28.56
CA TYR A 732 -19.55 4.03 -27.38
C TYR A 732 -18.33 3.36 -26.73
N ALA A 733 -18.16 2.06 -26.93
CA ALA A 733 -16.95 1.37 -26.47
C ALA A 733 -15.69 1.71 -27.29
N GLU A 734 -15.85 2.16 -28.51
CA GLU A 734 -14.74 2.56 -29.38
C GLU A 734 -14.33 4.04 -29.18
N LEU A 735 -15.15 4.83 -28.48
CA LEU A 735 -14.86 6.24 -28.21
C LEU A 735 -14.08 6.39 -26.90
N ILE A 736 -12.92 7.04 -26.98
CA ILE A 736 -12.03 7.23 -25.83
C ILE A 736 -12.30 8.55 -25.11
N THR A 737 -12.86 9.56 -25.81
CA THR A 737 -13.09 10.90 -25.24
C THR A 737 -14.47 11.47 -25.60
N GLU A 738 -15.00 12.38 -24.77
CA GLU A 738 -16.21 13.15 -25.06
C GLU A 738 -16.09 13.98 -26.35
N GLU A 739 -14.89 14.41 -26.71
CA GLU A 739 -14.63 15.15 -27.93
C GLU A 739 -14.77 14.28 -29.19
N GLU A 740 -14.37 13.00 -29.09
CA GLU A 740 -14.59 12.02 -30.16
C GLU A 740 -16.06 11.67 -30.31
N GLU A 741 -16.80 11.58 -29.22
CA GLU A 741 -18.26 11.39 -29.23
C GLU A 741 -18.96 12.57 -29.93
N ALA A 742 -18.58 13.80 -29.61
CA ALA A 742 -19.15 14.99 -30.23
C ALA A 742 -18.83 15.07 -31.74
N LYS A 743 -17.70 14.57 -32.18
CA LYS A 743 -17.29 14.54 -33.61
C LYS A 743 -17.91 13.38 -34.38
N ASN A 744 -18.25 12.27 -33.69
CA ASN A 744 -18.81 11.06 -34.32
C ASN A 744 -20.02 10.54 -33.55
N PRO A 745 -21.13 11.26 -33.53
CA PRO A 745 -22.35 10.84 -32.80
C PRO A 745 -22.93 9.55 -33.41
N PHE A 746 -23.41 8.69 -32.53
CA PHE A 746 -24.04 7.45 -32.93
C PHE A 746 -25.27 7.71 -33.85
N LYS A 747 -25.32 6.96 -34.94
CA LYS A 747 -26.48 6.99 -35.86
C LYS A 747 -27.17 5.63 -35.88
N ALA A 748 -28.47 5.63 -35.65
CA ALA A 748 -29.27 4.40 -35.70
C ALA A 748 -29.21 3.76 -37.11
N GLY A 749 -28.95 2.46 -37.12
CA GLY A 749 -28.99 1.67 -38.35
C GLY A 749 -30.41 1.33 -38.79
N LYS A 750 -30.50 0.72 -39.97
CA LYS A 750 -31.75 0.27 -40.55
C LYS A 750 -32.58 -0.66 -39.63
N GLU A 751 -31.93 -1.32 -38.69
CA GLU A 751 -32.57 -2.27 -37.78
C GLU A 751 -33.55 -1.56 -36.85
N LEU A 752 -33.16 -0.40 -36.29
CA LEU A 752 -34.07 0.40 -35.46
C LEU A 752 -35.17 1.06 -36.28
N VAL A 753 -34.84 1.54 -37.49
CA VAL A 753 -35.83 2.07 -38.42
C VAL A 753 -36.89 1.00 -38.76
N ASN A 754 -36.46 -0.22 -39.04
CA ASN A 754 -37.36 -1.35 -39.30
C ASN A 754 -38.19 -1.71 -38.05
N PHE A 755 -37.63 -1.63 -36.86
CA PHE A 755 -38.34 -1.86 -35.62
C PHE A 755 -39.53 -0.91 -35.47
N TYR A 756 -39.37 0.35 -35.81
CA TYR A 756 -40.41 1.38 -35.73
C TYR A 756 -41.32 1.45 -36.95
N SER A 757 -40.91 0.99 -38.14
CA SER A 757 -41.72 1.05 -39.34
C SER A 757 -42.45 -0.26 -39.64
N ILE A 758 -41.74 -1.40 -39.59
CA ILE A 758 -42.27 -2.70 -40.04
C ILE A 758 -42.89 -3.49 -38.87
N TYR A 759 -42.30 -3.39 -37.65
CA TYR A 759 -42.65 -4.31 -36.56
C TYR A 759 -43.59 -3.70 -35.50
N LYS A 760 -44.25 -2.57 -35.75
CA LYS A 760 -45.15 -1.85 -34.82
C LYS A 760 -46.27 -2.72 -34.22
N SER A 761 -46.78 -3.69 -34.93
CA SER A 761 -47.87 -4.56 -34.48
C SER A 761 -47.42 -5.70 -33.57
N THR A 762 -46.14 -5.94 -33.48
CA THR A 762 -45.59 -7.10 -32.74
C THR A 762 -45.66 -6.92 -31.22
N PRO A 763 -45.79 -8.01 -30.44
CA PRO A 763 -45.68 -7.98 -28.98
C PRO A 763 -44.35 -7.38 -28.49
N THR A 764 -43.24 -7.69 -29.16
CA THR A 764 -41.91 -7.12 -28.84
C THR A 764 -41.92 -5.61 -28.95
N PHE A 765 -42.46 -5.03 -30.04
CA PHE A 765 -42.55 -3.58 -30.18
C PHE A 765 -43.41 -2.96 -29.07
N LYS A 766 -44.61 -3.54 -28.81
CA LYS A 766 -45.48 -3.04 -27.75
C LYS A 766 -44.85 -3.05 -26.38
N LYS A 767 -43.99 -4.05 -26.09
CA LYS A 767 -43.31 -4.19 -24.80
C LYS A 767 -42.13 -3.24 -24.66
N TYR A 768 -41.32 -3.04 -25.70
CA TYR A 768 -40.04 -2.38 -25.63
C TYR A 768 -39.95 -1.01 -26.32
N ASN A 769 -40.99 -0.58 -27.00
CA ASN A 769 -41.07 0.77 -27.55
C ASN A 769 -40.98 1.81 -26.41
N CYS A 770 -40.05 2.76 -26.52
CA CYS A 770 -39.93 3.87 -25.59
C CYS A 770 -39.44 5.16 -26.30
N PRO A 771 -39.72 6.35 -25.72
CA PRO A 771 -39.33 7.64 -26.32
C PRO A 771 -37.83 7.76 -26.56
N LEU A 772 -37.00 7.21 -25.65
CA LEU A 772 -35.54 7.26 -25.78
C LEU A 772 -35.05 6.53 -27.04
N LEU A 773 -35.59 5.32 -27.31
CA LEU A 773 -35.23 4.59 -28.54
C LEU A 773 -35.67 5.32 -29.79
N SER A 774 -36.86 5.96 -29.78
CA SER A 774 -37.35 6.71 -30.93
C SER A 774 -36.53 7.95 -31.27
N SER A 775 -35.86 8.55 -30.30
CA SER A 775 -35.01 9.73 -30.52
C SER A 775 -33.79 9.45 -31.40
N PHE A 776 -33.36 8.19 -31.52
CA PHE A 776 -32.23 7.80 -32.38
C PHE A 776 -32.62 7.68 -33.86
N ILE A 777 -33.88 7.80 -34.19
CA ILE A 777 -34.39 7.70 -35.59
C ILE A 777 -34.50 9.08 -36.26
N ASN A 778 -34.67 10.11 -35.45
CA ASN A 778 -34.75 11.51 -35.85
C ASN A 778 -33.33 12.12 -35.94
#